data_07293891000c44644bbb74045800adce
#
_entry.id   07293891000c44644bbb74045800adce
#
_cell.length_a   1.000
_cell.length_b   1.000
_cell.length_c   1.000
_cell.angle_alpha   90.00
_cell.angle_beta   90.00
_cell.angle_gamma   90.00
#
_symmetry.space_group_name_H-M   'P 1'
#
loop_
_entity.id
_entity.type
_entity.pdbx_description
1 polymer ?
#
loop_
_entity_poly.entity_id
_entity_poly.type
_entity_poly.pdbx_seq_one_letter_code
_entity_poly.pdbx_strand_id
1 'polypeptide(L)'
;MWLVLVWLLGLTGLVGLVGLVDRAAEVPDAGVPDTGAAGAPRLLDPVTLAGRTAPCRVIFGPHETNLGQGRALSARHTAYYQRRAAGGAGLIITETASVHESDWPYERAPLAADCAGGWREIAAACRPHGALVLAGLGHTGLQGSSAYSQSVLWGPSGFTDAVSRETPMIMEEPEIAALVAGFAAAAATAAGAGLDGVELDAGPGALLRQFHSGLTSQRADRYGTDRLALTRDVLAAVRTAIGPGRILALRLSCDELAPWAGVTPEQAADQAAALAPDLDLLTVVRGGPYSASAYRPDAHTPPMFNQDLAAAIRAAVAGAVPVALQGSVVDAAAAQAALDAGAADLAEMTRAQIADGELVAKLRAGTPDRIRPCILCNQTCRVRDNRNPVITCIADPRSGHETTDPPPAADALAAGARAAGDLTSAAPAGPALAAQPITPISDQNGTYRSDQEEAEERGQAGAEGGGPGPAPDVLIVGGGPAGLEAARVAAGAGLVVRLAERSAVPGGTLRAAAAGPARERMAALADWLEAEARRLGVQIDLLAEITADDLDAAAEAGTQIILATGSRPVTRFDPALSVDALAILSGAARATVATAPAQFHAAGPDGTTAGLGGDAVGPRAPAQVHAAGAVGGPSGPAEAVTLPDGPVVVHDPVGGPIGVAVAELLAAAGRQVSLVSQDPVAGTLLSLTGDLADANVRLQRAGVTRELRSLLREVSDGTALLEDVWTGAQRRVGCAVLVDCGHRLPAETLYLARPGTPRAGDCVAPRTVAEAIREGRRLGQAAAQRRPADRTLLTR
;
A
#
# COMPACT_ATOMS: atom_id res chain seq x y z
N MET A 1 21.14 36.59 8.57
CA MET A 1 21.62 36.97 9.91
C MET A 1 20.48 37.52 10.79
N TRP A 2 19.20 37.20 10.48
CA TRP A 2 18.02 37.62 11.26
C TRP A 2 17.18 36.44 11.80
N LEU A 3 17.54 35.25 11.55
CA LEU A 3 16.82 34.01 11.99
C LEU A 3 17.42 33.33 13.23
N VAL A 4 18.47 33.86 13.81
CA VAL A 4 19.14 33.31 15.03
C VAL A 4 18.77 34.10 16.31
N LEU A 5 18.11 35.24 16.19
CA LEU A 5 17.81 36.11 17.35
C LEU A 5 16.43 35.88 17.99
N VAL A 6 15.57 35.08 17.39
CA VAL A 6 14.20 34.81 17.92
C VAL A 6 14.17 33.58 18.85
N TRP A 7 15.25 32.80 18.91
CA TRP A 7 15.31 31.56 19.71
C TRP A 7 15.89 31.76 21.13
N LEU A 8 16.35 32.95 21.46
CA LEU A 8 17.04 33.23 22.75
C LEU A 8 16.26 34.10 23.75
N LEU A 9 15.03 34.52 23.47
CA LEU A 9 14.25 35.40 24.35
C LEU A 9 12.91 34.79 24.84
N GLY A 10 12.67 33.48 24.67
CA GLY A 10 11.42 32.79 25.05
C GLY A 10 11.48 31.91 26.33
N LEU A 11 12.53 31.96 27.13
CA LEU A 11 12.72 31.03 28.25
C LEU A 11 12.88 31.71 29.62
N THR A 12 12.02 32.70 29.96
CA THR A 12 11.88 33.10 31.37
C THR A 12 10.44 33.57 31.60
N GLY A 13 9.62 32.68 32.18
CA GLY A 13 8.33 33.08 32.72
C GLY A 13 7.23 32.08 32.54
N LEU A 14 7.21 31.00 33.31
CA LEU A 14 6.00 30.34 33.84
C LEU A 14 6.43 29.25 34.84
N VAL A 15 6.81 29.71 36.06
CA VAL A 15 6.70 28.88 37.24
C VAL A 15 5.50 29.43 38.03
N GLY A 16 4.49 28.60 38.18
CA GLY A 16 3.40 28.89 39.08
C GLY A 16 2.01 28.64 38.51
N LEU A 17 1.56 27.39 38.51
CA LEU A 17 0.20 26.95 38.83
C LEU A 17 0.15 25.42 38.78
N VAL A 18 0.64 24.79 39.86
CA VAL A 18 0.31 23.41 40.19
C VAL A 18 -0.64 23.48 41.40
N GLY A 19 -1.83 23.01 41.23
CA GLY A 19 -2.76 22.80 42.30
C GLY A 19 -4.20 22.91 41.88
N LEU A 20 -4.92 21.81 41.96
CA LEU A 20 -6.36 21.53 41.75
C LEU A 20 -6.68 20.92 40.37
N VAL A 21 -6.82 19.63 40.38
CA VAL A 21 -8.11 18.95 40.27
C VAL A 21 -7.89 17.45 40.39
N ASP A 22 -8.05 16.93 41.55
CA ASP A 22 -8.38 15.53 41.80
C ASP A 22 -9.90 15.50 42.05
N ARG A 23 -10.68 15.13 41.06
CA ARG A 23 -12.06 14.65 41.20
C ARG A 23 -12.38 13.75 39.99
N ALA A 24 -12.19 12.46 40.18
CA ALA A 24 -12.86 11.45 39.39
C ALA A 24 -14.38 11.65 39.55
N ALA A 25 -15.06 12.15 38.53
CA ALA A 25 -16.50 12.12 38.41
C ALA A 25 -16.86 10.77 37.78
N GLU A 26 -17.48 9.90 38.54
CA GLU A 26 -18.22 8.73 38.03
C GLU A 26 -19.24 9.21 36.99
N VAL A 27 -19.04 8.73 35.74
CA VAL A 27 -20.01 8.89 34.67
C VAL A 27 -21.18 7.92 34.98
N PRO A 28 -22.43 8.39 35.15
CA PRO A 28 -23.55 7.50 35.32
C PRO A 28 -23.76 6.73 34.02
N ASP A 29 -23.97 5.42 34.17
CA ASP A 29 -24.40 4.49 33.13
C ASP A 29 -25.72 4.96 32.54
N ALA A 30 -25.69 5.80 31.50
CA ALA A 30 -26.85 6.18 30.74
C ALA A 30 -27.16 5.00 29.81
N GLY A 31 -28.12 4.20 30.21
CA GLY A 31 -28.69 3.13 29.46
C GLY A 31 -28.95 3.56 28.01
N VAL A 32 -28.30 2.85 27.07
CA VAL A 32 -28.50 2.99 25.61
C VAL A 32 -30.01 2.73 25.37
N PRO A 33 -30.74 3.66 24.75
CA PRO A 33 -32.12 3.37 24.37
C PRO A 33 -32.12 2.25 23.34
N ASP A 34 -32.81 1.19 23.64
CA ASP A 34 -33.11 0.07 22.74
C ASP A 34 -33.98 0.58 21.57
N THR A 35 -33.37 1.20 20.57
CA THR A 35 -34.00 1.43 19.28
C THR A 35 -33.92 0.11 18.55
N GLY A 36 -35.05 -0.56 18.37
CA GLY A 36 -35.24 -1.87 17.76
C GLY A 36 -34.25 -2.12 16.61
N ALA A 37 -33.34 -3.04 16.84
CA ALA A 37 -32.12 -3.25 16.08
C ALA A 37 -32.39 -3.67 14.63
N ALA A 38 -32.37 -2.73 13.73
CA ALA A 38 -31.82 -3.03 12.41
C ALA A 38 -30.33 -3.37 12.63
N GLY A 39 -29.92 -4.63 12.36
CA GLY A 39 -28.53 -5.06 12.55
C GLY A 39 -27.54 -4.11 11.88
N ALA A 40 -26.32 -4.01 12.42
CA ALA A 40 -25.26 -3.18 11.83
C ALA A 40 -25.12 -3.45 10.32
N PRO A 41 -24.91 -2.40 9.49
CA PRO A 41 -24.84 -2.58 8.03
C PRO A 41 -23.65 -3.45 7.64
N ARG A 42 -23.88 -4.41 6.73
CA ARG A 42 -22.80 -5.24 6.20
C ARG A 42 -22.11 -4.56 5.02
N LEU A 43 -20.83 -4.82 4.86
CA LEU A 43 -20.01 -4.26 3.77
C LEU A 43 -20.61 -4.53 2.38
N LEU A 44 -21.28 -5.67 2.21
CA LEU A 44 -21.91 -6.10 0.96
C LEU A 44 -23.38 -5.68 0.82
N ASP A 45 -23.96 -5.02 1.84
CA ASP A 45 -25.34 -4.54 1.77
C ASP A 45 -25.44 -3.31 0.85
N PRO A 46 -26.53 -3.15 0.11
CA PRO A 46 -26.75 -1.96 -0.69
C PRO A 46 -26.86 -0.70 0.19
N VAL A 47 -26.58 0.45 -0.41
CA VAL A 47 -26.78 1.77 0.22
C VAL A 47 -27.39 2.75 -0.76
N THR A 48 -28.33 3.56 -0.31
CA THR A 48 -29.00 4.57 -1.13
C THR A 48 -28.49 5.97 -0.80
N LEU A 49 -28.02 6.69 -1.83
CA LEU A 49 -27.50 8.04 -1.77
C LEU A 49 -28.26 8.89 -2.79
N ALA A 50 -28.87 10.02 -2.42
CA ALA A 50 -29.67 10.88 -3.29
C ALA A 50 -30.70 10.10 -4.17
N GLY A 51 -31.31 9.05 -3.61
CA GLY A 51 -32.27 8.20 -4.33
C GLY A 51 -31.66 7.18 -5.30
N ARG A 52 -30.33 7.07 -5.36
CA ARG A 52 -29.57 6.09 -6.17
C ARG A 52 -29.02 5.00 -5.28
N THR A 53 -29.13 3.74 -5.69
CA THR A 53 -28.68 2.60 -4.87
C THR A 53 -27.39 2.02 -5.40
N ALA A 54 -26.32 2.08 -4.59
CA ALA A 54 -25.09 1.34 -4.80
C ALA A 54 -25.26 -0.12 -4.32
N PRO A 55 -24.73 -1.11 -5.04
CA PRO A 55 -24.95 -2.53 -4.73
C PRO A 55 -24.17 -3.03 -3.50
N CYS A 56 -23.27 -2.22 -2.95
CA CYS A 56 -22.56 -2.48 -1.70
C CYS A 56 -21.94 -1.19 -1.16
N ARG A 57 -21.36 -1.27 0.05
CA ARG A 57 -20.76 -0.14 0.78
C ARG A 57 -19.26 0.05 0.54
N VAL A 58 -18.70 -0.64 -0.46
CA VAL A 58 -17.30 -0.52 -0.84
C VAL A 58 -17.11 0.56 -1.89
N ILE A 59 -16.29 1.56 -1.55
CA ILE A 59 -15.93 2.67 -2.44
C ILE A 59 -14.57 2.40 -3.08
N PHE A 60 -14.45 2.66 -4.38
CA PHE A 60 -13.19 2.88 -5.07
C PHE A 60 -12.98 4.38 -5.22
N GLY A 61 -12.18 4.97 -4.34
CA GLY A 61 -12.01 6.41 -4.20
C GLY A 61 -11.06 7.04 -5.22
N PRO A 62 -11.07 8.37 -5.31
CA PRO A 62 -10.24 9.12 -6.26
C PRO A 62 -8.76 9.02 -5.90
N HIS A 63 -7.93 8.94 -6.91
CA HIS A 63 -6.47 8.93 -6.79
C HIS A 63 -5.83 9.29 -8.12
N GLU A 64 -4.62 9.81 -8.07
CA GLU A 64 -3.84 10.17 -9.24
C GLU A 64 -3.43 8.91 -10.01
N THR A 65 -3.78 8.83 -11.31
CA THR A 65 -3.51 7.65 -12.14
C THR A 65 -2.46 7.90 -13.20
N ASN A 66 -2.34 9.12 -13.68
CA ASN A 66 -1.50 9.51 -14.81
C ASN A 66 -1.83 8.73 -16.11
N LEU A 67 -3.07 8.23 -16.24
CA LEU A 67 -3.57 7.48 -17.41
C LEU A 67 -4.08 8.41 -18.53
N GLY A 68 -4.11 9.73 -18.28
CA GLY A 68 -4.65 10.73 -19.19
C GLY A 68 -3.95 10.77 -20.55
N GLN A 69 -4.68 11.32 -21.54
CA GLN A 69 -4.16 11.73 -22.83
C GLN A 69 -4.28 13.25 -22.92
N GLY A 70 -3.16 13.96 -22.77
CA GLY A 70 -3.22 15.37 -22.42
C GLY A 70 -3.90 15.53 -21.06
N ARG A 71 -4.88 16.44 -20.99
CA ARG A 71 -5.71 16.65 -19.79
C ARG A 71 -7.11 16.00 -19.87
N ALA A 72 -7.33 15.10 -20.84
CA ALA A 72 -8.57 14.35 -20.98
C ALA A 72 -8.44 12.93 -20.40
N LEU A 73 -9.57 12.38 -19.94
CA LEU A 73 -9.66 10.97 -19.59
C LEU A 73 -9.55 10.11 -20.86
N SER A 74 -8.84 9.00 -20.77
CA SER A 74 -8.52 8.10 -21.88
C SER A 74 -9.25 6.76 -21.79
N ALA A 75 -9.19 5.95 -22.86
CA ALA A 75 -9.69 4.58 -22.86
C ALA A 75 -9.04 3.70 -21.76
N ARG A 76 -7.82 4.04 -21.31
CA ARG A 76 -7.19 3.37 -20.17
C ARG A 76 -7.95 3.62 -18.87
N HIS A 77 -8.45 4.85 -18.63
CA HIS A 77 -9.32 5.14 -17.50
C HIS A 77 -10.62 4.33 -17.57
N THR A 78 -11.24 4.26 -18.76
CA THR A 78 -12.47 3.49 -18.97
C THR A 78 -12.25 2.02 -18.58
N ALA A 79 -11.21 1.38 -19.08
CA ALA A 79 -10.90 -0.02 -18.77
C ALA A 79 -10.52 -0.21 -17.28
N TYR A 80 -9.80 0.76 -16.70
CA TYR A 80 -9.40 0.76 -15.30
C TYR A 80 -10.61 0.78 -14.36
N TYR A 81 -11.57 1.68 -14.56
CA TYR A 81 -12.77 1.76 -13.73
C TYR A 81 -13.76 0.63 -14.02
N GLN A 82 -13.93 0.26 -15.29
CA GLN A 82 -14.77 -0.87 -15.69
C GLN A 82 -14.37 -2.17 -14.97
N ARG A 83 -13.07 -2.45 -14.84
CA ARG A 83 -12.58 -3.64 -14.12
C ARG A 83 -13.04 -3.66 -12.67
N ARG A 84 -13.03 -2.51 -11.96
CA ARG A 84 -13.49 -2.42 -10.56
C ARG A 84 -15.00 -2.53 -10.46
N ALA A 85 -15.73 -1.94 -11.38
CA ALA A 85 -17.17 -2.11 -11.49
C ALA A 85 -17.55 -3.59 -11.73
N ALA A 86 -16.89 -4.25 -12.68
CA ALA A 86 -17.08 -5.69 -12.96
C ALA A 86 -16.68 -6.56 -11.75
N GLY A 87 -15.71 -6.12 -10.95
CA GLY A 87 -15.31 -6.73 -9.70
C GLY A 87 -16.25 -6.46 -8.52
N GLY A 88 -17.34 -5.69 -8.75
CA GLY A 88 -18.42 -5.50 -7.80
C GLY A 88 -18.31 -4.26 -6.90
N ALA A 89 -17.41 -3.31 -7.18
CA ALA A 89 -17.36 -2.04 -6.44
C ALA A 89 -18.74 -1.36 -6.41
N GLY A 90 -19.15 -0.85 -5.25
CA GLY A 90 -20.45 -0.20 -5.07
C GLY A 90 -20.47 1.22 -5.61
N LEU A 91 -19.44 1.98 -5.32
CA LEU A 91 -19.25 3.36 -5.71
C LEU A 91 -17.84 3.57 -6.27
N ILE A 92 -17.74 4.24 -7.40
CA ILE A 92 -16.47 4.59 -8.05
C ILE A 92 -16.39 6.11 -8.14
N ILE A 93 -15.33 6.69 -7.62
CA ILE A 93 -15.02 8.11 -7.76
C ILE A 93 -13.83 8.22 -8.68
N THR A 94 -13.99 8.92 -9.81
CA THR A 94 -12.92 9.05 -10.79
C THR A 94 -11.79 9.93 -10.25
N GLU A 95 -10.62 9.84 -10.87
CA GLU A 95 -9.49 10.73 -10.63
C GLU A 95 -9.95 12.19 -10.60
N THR A 96 -9.48 12.96 -9.60
CA THR A 96 -9.89 14.34 -9.40
C THR A 96 -9.50 15.19 -10.62
N ALA A 97 -10.49 15.77 -11.29
CA ALA A 97 -10.28 16.70 -12.39
C ALA A 97 -10.20 18.14 -11.87
N SER A 98 -9.22 18.89 -12.38
CA SER A 98 -9.08 20.32 -12.11
C SER A 98 -10.30 21.07 -12.66
N VAL A 99 -10.92 21.91 -11.83
CA VAL A 99 -12.13 22.67 -12.21
C VAL A 99 -11.82 23.96 -12.95
N HIS A 100 -10.55 24.38 -12.97
CA HIS A 100 -10.10 25.60 -13.63
C HIS A 100 -8.72 25.40 -14.27
N GLU A 101 -8.42 26.08 -15.36
CA GLU A 101 -7.17 25.95 -16.12
C GLU A 101 -5.91 26.39 -15.36
N SER A 102 -6.06 27.26 -14.36
CA SER A 102 -4.96 27.67 -13.47
C SER A 102 -4.39 26.52 -12.63
N ASP A 103 -5.11 25.40 -12.51
CA ASP A 103 -4.70 24.23 -11.76
C ASP A 103 -4.18 23.12 -12.68
N TRP A 104 -2.89 22.77 -12.54
CA TRP A 104 -2.25 21.68 -13.25
C TRP A 104 -1.24 20.97 -12.35
N PRO A 105 -1.69 20.07 -11.43
CA PRO A 105 -0.86 19.53 -10.36
C PRO A 105 0.20 18.51 -10.79
N TYR A 106 0.01 17.82 -11.92
CA TYR A 106 0.95 16.84 -12.49
C TYR A 106 0.68 16.65 -13.99
N GLU A 107 1.60 16.00 -14.70
CA GLU A 107 1.71 15.99 -16.17
C GLU A 107 0.37 15.72 -16.90
N ARG A 108 -0.36 14.66 -16.49
CA ARG A 108 -1.61 14.23 -17.14
C ARG A 108 -2.82 14.41 -16.23
N ALA A 109 -2.76 15.39 -15.31
CA ALA A 109 -3.89 15.73 -14.46
C ALA A 109 -5.11 16.13 -15.30
N PRO A 110 -6.28 15.52 -15.08
CA PRO A 110 -7.46 15.84 -15.88
C PRO A 110 -7.91 17.30 -15.69
N LEU A 111 -8.39 17.94 -16.76
CA LEU A 111 -9.14 19.19 -16.71
C LEU A 111 -10.61 18.89 -16.99
N ALA A 112 -11.50 19.26 -16.10
CA ALA A 112 -12.93 18.90 -16.18
C ALA A 112 -13.58 19.30 -17.50
N ALA A 113 -13.17 20.43 -18.08
CA ALA A 113 -13.65 20.89 -19.40
C ALA A 113 -13.34 19.87 -20.52
N ASP A 114 -12.26 19.10 -20.41
CA ASP A 114 -11.81 18.12 -21.41
C ASP A 114 -12.34 16.70 -21.11
N CYS A 115 -13.04 16.50 -19.99
CA CYS A 115 -13.39 15.16 -19.51
C CYS A 115 -14.75 14.63 -19.97
N ALA A 116 -15.61 15.44 -20.61
CA ALA A 116 -16.98 15.07 -20.97
C ALA A 116 -17.10 13.74 -21.75
N GLY A 117 -16.21 13.51 -22.72
CA GLY A 117 -16.14 12.27 -23.51
C GLY A 117 -15.78 11.06 -22.66
N GLY A 118 -14.67 11.15 -21.92
CA GLY A 118 -14.17 10.08 -21.08
C GLY A 118 -15.14 9.73 -19.94
N TRP A 119 -15.76 10.71 -19.29
CA TRP A 119 -16.78 10.44 -18.27
C TRP A 119 -17.99 9.70 -18.85
N ARG A 120 -18.43 10.04 -20.07
CA ARG A 120 -19.53 9.31 -20.75
C ARG A 120 -19.15 7.85 -21.01
N GLU A 121 -17.94 7.61 -21.49
CA GLU A 121 -17.44 6.25 -21.73
C GLU A 121 -17.32 5.45 -20.44
N ILE A 122 -16.78 6.05 -19.36
CA ILE A 122 -16.68 5.41 -18.04
C ILE A 122 -18.07 5.08 -17.48
N ALA A 123 -19.02 6.02 -17.53
CA ALA A 123 -20.39 5.79 -17.08
C ALA A 123 -21.05 4.64 -17.86
N ALA A 124 -20.90 4.61 -19.18
CA ALA A 124 -21.43 3.54 -20.04
C ALA A 124 -20.80 2.19 -19.73
N ALA A 125 -19.48 2.13 -19.48
CA ALA A 125 -18.76 0.90 -19.19
C ALA A 125 -19.05 0.35 -17.76
N CYS A 126 -19.29 1.20 -16.77
CA CYS A 126 -19.56 0.79 -15.40
C CYS A 126 -21.03 0.45 -15.13
N ARG A 127 -21.97 1.09 -15.80
CA ARG A 127 -23.42 0.93 -15.61
C ARG A 127 -23.92 -0.53 -15.68
N PRO A 128 -23.46 -1.39 -16.63
CA PRO A 128 -23.90 -2.79 -16.69
C PRO A 128 -23.56 -3.61 -15.44
N HIS A 129 -22.61 -3.14 -14.62
CA HIS A 129 -22.15 -3.79 -13.41
C HIS A 129 -22.83 -3.24 -12.13
N GLY A 130 -23.71 -2.25 -12.27
CA GLY A 130 -24.47 -1.66 -11.16
C GLY A 130 -23.70 -0.68 -10.27
N ALA A 131 -22.42 -0.43 -10.52
CA ALA A 131 -21.65 0.55 -9.78
C ALA A 131 -22.14 1.97 -10.06
N LEU A 132 -22.28 2.79 -9.01
CA LEU A 132 -22.48 4.24 -9.15
C LEU A 132 -21.13 4.91 -9.44
N VAL A 133 -21.14 5.93 -10.32
CA VAL A 133 -19.92 6.63 -10.73
C VAL A 133 -20.04 8.13 -10.46
N LEU A 134 -19.10 8.67 -9.65
CA LEU A 134 -18.97 10.08 -9.38
C LEU A 134 -17.74 10.67 -10.08
N ALA A 135 -17.80 11.94 -10.51
CA ALA A 135 -16.60 12.67 -10.88
C ALA A 135 -15.91 13.22 -9.62
N GLY A 136 -14.62 12.96 -9.45
CA GLY A 136 -13.79 13.74 -8.54
C GLY A 136 -13.54 15.14 -9.12
N LEU A 137 -13.81 16.20 -8.36
CA LEU A 137 -13.63 17.60 -8.76
C LEU A 137 -12.83 18.36 -7.71
N GLY A 138 -11.81 19.11 -8.14
CA GLY A 138 -10.96 19.83 -7.21
C GLY A 138 -10.11 20.91 -7.86
N HIS A 139 -9.36 21.59 -7.00
CA HIS A 139 -8.30 22.54 -7.35
C HIS A 139 -7.22 22.44 -6.27
N THR A 140 -5.97 22.30 -6.65
CA THR A 140 -4.88 22.09 -5.69
C THR A 140 -4.33 23.39 -5.08
N GLY A 141 -4.68 24.53 -5.66
CA GLY A 141 -4.29 25.83 -5.14
C GLY A 141 -2.78 25.99 -4.99
N LEU A 142 -2.33 26.45 -3.83
CA LEU A 142 -0.89 26.62 -3.52
C LEU A 142 -0.07 25.31 -3.56
N GLN A 143 -0.74 24.15 -3.57
CA GLN A 143 -0.09 22.82 -3.66
C GLN A 143 -0.12 22.26 -5.09
N GLY A 144 -0.49 23.06 -6.07
CA GLY A 144 -0.35 22.81 -7.49
C GLY A 144 1.11 22.84 -7.94
N SER A 145 1.30 23.09 -9.22
CA SER A 145 2.62 23.27 -9.83
C SER A 145 2.58 24.34 -10.91
N SER A 146 3.34 25.41 -10.73
CA SER A 146 3.51 26.44 -11.77
C SER A 146 4.34 25.92 -12.95
N ALA A 147 5.07 24.81 -12.76
CA ALA A 147 5.90 24.20 -13.81
C ALA A 147 5.07 23.66 -14.98
N TYR A 148 3.86 23.15 -14.71
CA TYR A 148 2.96 22.65 -15.75
C TYR A 148 2.02 23.74 -16.28
N SER A 149 1.37 24.49 -15.38
CA SER A 149 0.42 25.53 -15.76
C SER A 149 1.07 26.76 -16.40
N GLN A 150 2.34 27.03 -16.07
CA GLN A 150 3.07 28.25 -16.38
C GLN A 150 2.31 29.52 -15.95
N SER A 151 1.50 29.37 -14.89
CA SER A 151 0.67 30.40 -14.29
C SER A 151 0.95 30.48 -12.80
N VAL A 152 0.61 31.61 -12.18
CA VAL A 152 0.72 31.74 -10.73
C VAL A 152 -0.25 30.80 -10.03
N LEU A 153 0.18 30.21 -8.92
CA LEU A 153 -0.69 29.40 -8.08
C LEU A 153 -1.68 30.29 -7.33
N TRP A 154 -2.86 29.79 -7.05
CA TRP A 154 -3.89 30.47 -6.27
C TRP A 154 -3.84 30.01 -4.80
N GLY A 155 -4.08 30.93 -3.89
CA GLY A 155 -4.16 30.60 -2.46
C GLY A 155 -5.05 31.58 -1.69
N PRO A 156 -5.53 31.20 -0.49
CA PRO A 156 -6.29 32.11 0.36
C PRO A 156 -5.45 33.27 0.88
N SER A 157 -4.14 33.06 1.04
CA SER A 157 -3.17 34.04 1.54
C SER A 157 -1.82 33.83 0.88
N GLY A 158 -0.92 34.82 0.92
CA GLY A 158 0.40 34.77 0.29
C GLY A 158 1.47 33.97 1.07
N PHE A 159 1.11 32.83 1.63
CA PHE A 159 2.07 31.96 2.30
C PHE A 159 2.78 31.06 1.31
N THR A 160 4.11 31.01 1.45
CA THR A 160 4.92 30.06 0.67
C THR A 160 4.62 28.64 1.11
N ASP A 161 4.30 27.76 0.18
CA ASP A 161 4.15 26.33 0.47
C ASP A 161 5.51 25.71 0.86
N ALA A 162 5.51 24.92 1.91
CA ALA A 162 6.74 24.30 2.42
C ALA A 162 7.30 23.21 1.50
N VAL A 163 6.47 22.59 0.67
CA VAL A 163 6.84 21.49 -0.22
C VAL A 163 7.33 22.01 -1.58
N SER A 164 6.51 22.80 -2.28
CA SER A 164 6.87 23.38 -3.58
C SER A 164 7.81 24.58 -3.46
N ARG A 165 7.79 25.27 -2.30
CA ARG A 165 8.47 26.54 -2.06
C ARG A 165 7.98 27.68 -2.94
N GLU A 166 6.83 27.53 -3.54
CA GLU A 166 6.16 28.57 -4.32
C GLU A 166 5.24 29.42 -3.45
N THR A 167 5.16 30.72 -3.75
CA THR A 167 4.24 31.63 -3.09
C THR A 167 3.04 31.88 -4.02
N PRO A 168 1.81 31.58 -3.59
CA PRO A 168 0.64 31.76 -4.44
C PRO A 168 0.25 33.25 -4.52
N MET A 169 -0.48 33.60 -5.57
CA MET A 169 -1.27 34.82 -5.63
C MET A 169 -2.43 34.71 -4.63
N ILE A 170 -2.67 35.77 -3.87
CA ILE A 170 -3.85 35.85 -3.00
C ILE A 170 -5.09 35.98 -3.89
N MET A 171 -6.04 35.06 -3.72
CA MET A 171 -7.30 35.12 -4.48
C MET A 171 -8.13 36.32 -4.01
N GLU A 172 -8.56 37.09 -4.95
CA GLU A 172 -9.53 38.17 -4.77
C GLU A 172 -10.92 37.71 -5.24
N GLU A 173 -11.91 38.62 -5.25
CA GLU A 173 -13.29 38.29 -5.64
C GLU A 173 -13.40 37.69 -7.06
N PRO A 174 -12.66 38.18 -8.09
CA PRO A 174 -12.72 37.57 -9.42
C PRO A 174 -12.26 36.12 -9.48
N GLU A 175 -11.15 35.76 -8.78
CA GLU A 175 -10.65 34.40 -8.76
C GLU A 175 -11.57 33.46 -7.96
N ILE A 176 -12.14 33.96 -6.85
CA ILE A 176 -13.12 33.22 -6.07
C ILE A 176 -14.37 32.95 -6.90
N ALA A 177 -14.90 33.95 -7.60
CA ALA A 177 -16.04 33.80 -8.49
C ALA A 177 -15.74 32.83 -9.64
N ALA A 178 -14.55 32.92 -10.24
CA ALA A 178 -14.08 31.98 -11.28
C ALA A 178 -13.99 30.55 -10.77
N LEU A 179 -13.46 30.34 -9.55
CA LEU A 179 -13.39 29.03 -8.92
C LEU A 179 -14.78 28.43 -8.70
N VAL A 180 -15.73 29.17 -8.11
CA VAL A 180 -17.10 28.71 -7.87
C VAL A 180 -17.79 28.37 -9.20
N ALA A 181 -17.64 29.22 -10.23
CA ALA A 181 -18.17 28.97 -11.56
C ALA A 181 -17.53 27.74 -12.21
N GLY A 182 -16.21 27.53 -12.01
CA GLY A 182 -15.47 26.36 -12.47
C GLY A 182 -16.01 25.06 -11.88
N PHE A 183 -16.27 25.00 -10.57
CA PHE A 183 -16.90 23.85 -9.93
C PHE A 183 -18.30 23.57 -10.49
N ALA A 184 -19.12 24.60 -10.65
CA ALA A 184 -20.47 24.44 -11.22
C ALA A 184 -20.44 23.93 -12.66
N ALA A 185 -19.58 24.49 -13.52
CA ALA A 185 -19.40 24.05 -14.90
C ALA A 185 -18.88 22.62 -15.01
N ALA A 186 -17.90 22.25 -14.19
CA ALA A 186 -17.36 20.88 -14.12
C ALA A 186 -18.46 19.88 -13.69
N ALA A 187 -19.24 20.23 -12.68
CA ALA A 187 -20.34 19.42 -12.19
C ALA A 187 -21.46 19.25 -13.24
N ALA A 188 -21.81 20.33 -13.96
CA ALA A 188 -22.76 20.27 -15.07
C ALA A 188 -22.25 19.36 -16.21
N THR A 189 -20.95 19.42 -16.52
CA THR A 189 -20.29 18.55 -17.52
C THR A 189 -20.37 17.08 -17.11
N ALA A 190 -20.06 16.76 -15.85
CA ALA A 190 -20.17 15.41 -15.30
C ALA A 190 -21.61 14.87 -15.33
N ALA A 191 -22.58 15.72 -14.94
CA ALA A 191 -24.01 15.40 -15.00
C ALA A 191 -24.50 15.14 -16.44
N GLY A 192 -24.07 16.00 -17.40
CA GLY A 192 -24.35 15.87 -18.83
C GLY A 192 -23.71 14.62 -19.48
N ALA A 193 -22.59 14.16 -18.94
CA ALA A 193 -21.94 12.91 -19.31
C ALA A 193 -22.67 11.66 -18.78
N GLY A 194 -23.64 11.80 -17.89
CA GLY A 194 -24.47 10.70 -17.36
C GLY A 194 -23.89 10.05 -16.12
N LEU A 195 -23.01 10.74 -15.38
CA LEU A 195 -22.52 10.30 -14.07
C LEU A 195 -23.62 10.43 -12.99
N ASP A 196 -23.47 9.65 -11.92
CA ASP A 196 -24.44 9.58 -10.82
C ASP A 196 -24.30 10.75 -9.85
N GLY A 197 -23.20 11.48 -9.91
CA GLY A 197 -22.92 12.64 -9.07
C GLY A 197 -21.47 13.11 -9.14
N VAL A 198 -21.06 13.88 -8.15
CA VAL A 198 -19.71 14.42 -8.01
C VAL A 198 -19.21 14.30 -6.58
N GLU A 199 -17.91 14.15 -6.37
CA GLU A 199 -17.22 14.35 -5.09
C GLU A 199 -16.34 15.60 -5.19
N LEU A 200 -16.52 16.55 -4.27
CA LEU A 200 -15.70 17.74 -4.15
C LEU A 200 -14.51 17.46 -3.23
N ASP A 201 -13.32 17.89 -3.64
CA ASP A 201 -12.11 17.70 -2.86
C ASP A 201 -11.85 18.88 -1.92
N ALA A 202 -12.01 18.65 -0.62
CA ALA A 202 -11.52 19.48 0.48
C ALA A 202 -10.53 18.66 1.35
N GLY A 203 -9.86 17.69 0.73
CA GLY A 203 -8.85 16.83 1.35
C GLY A 203 -7.47 17.50 1.45
N PRO A 204 -6.43 16.73 1.81
CA PRO A 204 -5.12 17.25 2.20
C PRO A 204 -4.45 18.20 1.20
N GLY A 205 -4.61 17.98 -0.09
CA GLY A 205 -4.02 18.80 -1.16
C GLY A 205 -4.93 19.87 -1.77
N ALA A 206 -6.16 20.02 -1.28
CA ALA A 206 -7.19 20.78 -1.94
C ALA A 206 -7.24 22.27 -1.54
N LEU A 207 -7.59 23.14 -2.49
CA LEU A 207 -7.74 24.58 -2.26
C LEU A 207 -8.88 24.87 -1.26
N LEU A 208 -10.00 24.14 -1.31
CA LEU A 208 -11.08 24.31 -0.34
C LEU A 208 -10.57 24.13 1.10
N ARG A 209 -9.78 23.07 1.38
CA ARG A 209 -9.14 22.89 2.69
C ARG A 209 -8.23 24.06 3.07
N GLN A 210 -7.54 24.66 2.10
CA GLN A 210 -6.64 25.77 2.39
C GLN A 210 -7.37 27.00 2.95
N PHE A 211 -8.66 27.18 2.63
CA PHE A 211 -9.51 28.21 3.24
C PHE A 211 -9.94 27.82 4.66
N HIS A 212 -10.11 26.52 4.96
CA HIS A 212 -10.48 26.04 6.30
C HIS A 212 -9.34 26.21 7.31
N SER A 213 -8.10 26.11 6.88
CA SER A 213 -6.92 25.95 7.71
C SER A 213 -6.25 27.29 8.07
N GLY A 214 -5.94 27.48 9.34
CA GLY A 214 -5.11 28.61 9.78
C GLY A 214 -3.64 28.52 9.36
N LEU A 215 -3.17 27.34 8.91
CA LEU A 215 -1.85 27.18 8.30
C LEU A 215 -1.71 27.94 6.98
N THR A 216 -2.81 28.12 6.26
CA THR A 216 -2.80 28.62 4.89
C THR A 216 -3.68 29.86 4.69
N SER A 217 -4.64 30.15 5.59
CA SER A 217 -5.56 31.27 5.48
C SER A 217 -5.48 32.22 6.66
N GLN A 218 -5.08 33.47 6.39
CA GLN A 218 -5.12 34.62 7.31
C GLN A 218 -5.96 35.76 6.72
N ARG A 219 -7.02 35.42 6.02
CA ARG A 219 -7.94 36.41 5.45
C ARG A 219 -8.72 37.13 6.53
N ALA A 220 -9.02 38.41 6.28
CA ALA A 220 -9.83 39.25 7.17
C ALA A 220 -11.21 39.59 6.59
N ASP A 221 -11.48 39.12 5.37
CA ASP A 221 -12.77 39.31 4.68
C ASP A 221 -13.79 38.23 5.11
N ARG A 222 -14.91 38.13 4.38
CA ARG A 222 -15.97 37.14 4.58
C ARG A 222 -15.41 35.71 4.65
N TYR A 223 -14.46 35.36 3.80
CA TYR A 223 -13.88 34.03 3.68
C TYR A 223 -12.84 33.72 4.76
N GLY A 224 -12.37 34.73 5.49
CA GLY A 224 -11.53 34.58 6.68
C GLY A 224 -12.34 34.56 7.97
N THR A 225 -13.43 35.35 8.01
CA THR A 225 -14.36 35.40 9.15
C THR A 225 -15.19 34.12 9.26
N ASP A 226 -15.72 33.62 8.12
CA ASP A 226 -16.35 32.31 7.99
C ASP A 226 -15.51 31.43 7.04
N ARG A 227 -14.66 30.59 7.59
CA ARG A 227 -13.76 29.72 6.82
C ARG A 227 -14.48 28.69 5.95
N LEU A 228 -15.77 28.41 6.19
CA LEU A 228 -16.59 27.53 5.37
C LEU A 228 -17.35 28.26 4.27
N ALA A 229 -17.31 29.60 4.23
CA ALA A 229 -18.10 30.38 3.28
C ALA A 229 -17.83 29.97 1.80
N LEU A 230 -16.56 29.80 1.41
CA LEU A 230 -16.23 29.37 0.06
C LEU A 230 -16.78 27.95 -0.25
N THR A 231 -16.61 27.02 0.68
CA THR A 231 -17.13 25.66 0.49
C THR A 231 -18.66 25.66 0.36
N ARG A 232 -19.39 26.45 1.15
CA ARG A 232 -20.85 26.58 1.01
C ARG A 232 -21.24 27.21 -0.32
N ASP A 233 -20.54 28.26 -0.77
CA ASP A 233 -20.79 28.87 -2.09
C ASP A 233 -20.61 27.83 -3.22
N VAL A 234 -19.55 27.01 -3.16
CA VAL A 234 -19.29 25.92 -4.11
C VAL A 234 -20.35 24.82 -4.03
N LEU A 235 -20.72 24.37 -2.82
CA LEU A 235 -21.77 23.35 -2.65
C LEU A 235 -23.10 23.83 -3.24
N ALA A 236 -23.53 25.07 -2.97
CA ALA A 236 -24.77 25.63 -3.49
C ALA A 236 -24.76 25.73 -5.03
N ALA A 237 -23.64 26.19 -5.62
CA ALA A 237 -23.49 26.30 -7.06
C ALA A 237 -23.49 24.92 -7.74
N VAL A 238 -22.77 23.94 -7.17
CA VAL A 238 -22.70 22.57 -7.68
C VAL A 238 -24.06 21.88 -7.54
N ARG A 239 -24.74 21.99 -6.41
CA ARG A 239 -26.09 21.43 -6.20
C ARG A 239 -27.07 21.97 -7.24
N THR A 240 -27.00 23.26 -7.52
CA THR A 240 -27.82 23.89 -8.58
C THR A 240 -27.50 23.26 -9.95
N ALA A 241 -26.24 23.04 -10.26
CA ALA A 241 -25.80 22.49 -11.54
C ALA A 241 -26.19 21.03 -11.76
N ILE A 242 -26.10 20.17 -10.72
CA ILE A 242 -26.40 18.74 -10.86
C ILE A 242 -27.86 18.37 -10.56
N GLY A 243 -28.58 19.23 -9.83
CA GLY A 243 -29.95 19.00 -9.36
C GLY A 243 -30.04 18.04 -8.14
N PRO A 244 -31.26 17.81 -7.60
CA PRO A 244 -31.42 17.07 -6.34
C PRO A 244 -31.28 15.53 -6.48
N GLY A 245 -31.40 14.97 -7.68
CA GLY A 245 -31.38 13.53 -7.92
C GLY A 245 -29.98 12.98 -8.25
N ARG A 246 -28.93 13.75 -7.99
CA ARG A 246 -27.54 13.30 -8.12
C ARG A 246 -26.78 13.49 -6.82
N ILE A 247 -25.82 12.59 -6.59
CA ILE A 247 -25.01 12.55 -5.38
C ILE A 247 -24.05 13.74 -5.36
N LEU A 248 -24.08 14.52 -4.27
CA LEU A 248 -23.09 15.53 -3.94
C LEU A 248 -22.29 15.03 -2.73
N ALA A 249 -21.07 14.56 -2.98
CA ALA A 249 -20.16 14.10 -1.95
C ALA A 249 -19.08 15.14 -1.65
N LEU A 250 -18.58 15.13 -0.42
CA LEU A 250 -17.44 15.95 0.01
C LEU A 250 -16.38 15.06 0.65
N ARG A 251 -15.13 15.19 0.21
CA ARG A 251 -13.96 14.64 0.87
C ARG A 251 -13.36 15.71 1.76
N LEU A 252 -13.36 15.51 3.09
CA LEU A 252 -12.98 16.51 4.06
C LEU A 252 -11.73 16.09 4.86
N SER A 253 -10.71 16.96 4.90
CA SER A 253 -9.57 16.78 5.82
C SER A 253 -10.00 17.12 7.24
N CYS A 254 -10.07 16.09 8.08
CA CYS A 254 -10.61 16.19 9.44
C CYS A 254 -9.54 16.29 10.54
N ASP A 255 -8.26 16.23 10.19
CA ASP A 255 -7.15 16.43 11.11
C ASP A 255 -5.88 16.71 10.29
N GLU A 256 -5.32 17.89 10.40
CA GLU A 256 -4.09 18.25 9.70
C GLU A 256 -2.82 17.84 10.46
N LEU A 257 -2.95 17.25 11.65
CA LEU A 257 -1.83 16.91 12.54
C LEU A 257 -0.92 18.10 12.86
N ALA A 258 -1.48 19.29 12.88
CA ALA A 258 -0.82 20.56 13.13
C ALA A 258 -1.68 21.43 14.09
N PRO A 259 -1.87 21.00 15.34
CA PRO A 259 -2.86 21.60 16.26
C PRO A 259 -2.58 23.07 16.61
N TRP A 260 -1.37 23.57 16.29
CA TRP A 260 -1.02 24.97 16.54
C TRP A 260 -1.69 25.98 15.56
N ALA A 261 -2.16 25.53 14.39
CA ALA A 261 -2.82 26.42 13.42
C ALA A 261 -3.67 25.64 12.38
N GLY A 262 -3.47 24.34 12.21
CA GLY A 262 -4.25 23.50 11.29
C GLY A 262 -5.62 23.15 11.83
N VAL A 263 -6.43 22.50 11.00
CA VAL A 263 -7.73 21.95 11.39
C VAL A 263 -7.51 20.79 12.36
N THR A 264 -8.12 20.88 13.56
CA THR A 264 -8.13 19.80 14.55
C THR A 264 -9.35 18.90 14.40
N PRO A 265 -9.38 17.68 15.00
CA PRO A 265 -10.54 16.82 14.99
C PRO A 265 -11.83 17.48 15.49
N GLU A 266 -11.73 18.31 16.54
CA GLU A 266 -12.87 19.01 17.12
C GLU A 266 -13.42 20.05 16.15
N GLN A 267 -12.54 20.87 15.56
CA GLN A 267 -12.93 21.84 14.53
C GLN A 267 -13.55 21.16 13.31
N ALA A 268 -13.00 20.01 12.91
CA ALA A 268 -13.53 19.23 11.80
C ALA A 268 -14.90 18.64 12.09
N ALA A 269 -15.16 18.26 13.34
CA ALA A 269 -16.48 17.80 13.77
C ALA A 269 -17.53 18.91 13.61
N ASP A 270 -17.21 20.15 14.05
CA ASP A 270 -18.07 21.31 13.87
C ASP A 270 -18.27 21.64 12.37
N GLN A 271 -17.19 21.59 11.57
CA GLN A 271 -17.26 21.81 10.14
C GLN A 271 -18.12 20.76 9.43
N ALA A 272 -17.94 19.49 9.76
CA ALA A 272 -18.70 18.38 9.20
C ALA A 272 -20.21 18.53 9.54
N ALA A 273 -20.54 18.82 10.81
CA ALA A 273 -21.93 19.05 11.23
C ALA A 273 -22.57 20.23 10.50
N ALA A 274 -21.80 21.30 10.28
CA ALA A 274 -22.27 22.49 9.57
C ALA A 274 -22.50 22.28 8.06
N LEU A 275 -21.77 21.35 7.43
CA LEU A 275 -21.87 21.05 6.00
C LEU A 275 -22.77 19.84 5.68
N ALA A 276 -23.01 18.98 6.65
CA ALA A 276 -23.77 17.72 6.48
C ALA A 276 -25.16 17.88 5.82
N PRO A 277 -25.95 18.95 6.12
CA PRO A 277 -27.27 19.11 5.49
C PRO A 277 -27.24 19.31 3.95
N ASP A 278 -26.12 19.76 3.40
CA ASP A 278 -25.96 20.02 1.97
C ASP A 278 -25.40 18.82 1.19
N LEU A 279 -25.04 17.73 1.88
CA LEU A 279 -24.31 16.59 1.34
C LEU A 279 -25.14 15.31 1.30
N ASP A 280 -24.79 14.42 0.38
CA ASP A 280 -25.32 13.05 0.30
C ASP A 280 -24.30 12.00 0.75
N LEU A 281 -23.01 12.36 0.85
CA LEU A 281 -21.93 11.51 1.34
C LEU A 281 -20.76 12.37 1.85
N LEU A 282 -20.19 12.01 2.99
CA LEU A 282 -19.00 12.65 3.56
C LEU A 282 -17.87 11.63 3.70
N THR A 283 -16.73 11.86 3.03
CA THR A 283 -15.53 11.01 3.16
C THR A 283 -14.54 11.67 4.13
N VAL A 284 -14.21 10.98 5.22
CA VAL A 284 -13.27 11.44 6.25
C VAL A 284 -11.84 11.08 5.87
N VAL A 285 -10.98 12.11 5.74
CA VAL A 285 -9.55 11.93 5.48
C VAL A 285 -8.70 12.67 6.52
N ARG A 286 -7.43 12.30 6.66
CA ARG A 286 -6.47 12.89 7.59
C ARG A 286 -5.23 13.39 6.86
N GLY A 287 -4.59 14.37 7.44
CA GLY A 287 -3.31 14.91 7.00
C GLY A 287 -3.42 16.18 6.20
N GLY A 288 -2.27 16.76 5.96
CA GLY A 288 -2.05 17.97 5.18
C GLY A 288 -0.68 17.90 4.50
N PRO A 289 -0.22 18.97 3.87
CA PRO A 289 1.06 18.97 3.16
C PRO A 289 2.27 18.72 4.07
N TYR A 290 2.15 19.04 5.37
CA TYR A 290 3.19 18.82 6.37
C TYR A 290 3.18 17.40 6.98
N SER A 291 2.18 16.59 6.65
CA SER A 291 1.97 15.24 7.15
C SER A 291 1.62 14.27 6.02
N ALA A 292 2.43 14.28 4.96
CA ALA A 292 2.19 13.48 3.76
C ALA A 292 2.06 11.98 4.07
N SER A 293 2.81 11.45 5.03
CA SER A 293 2.70 10.09 5.54
C SER A 293 1.33 9.77 6.17
N ALA A 294 0.59 10.78 6.61
CA ALA A 294 -0.74 10.57 7.21
C ALA A 294 -1.85 10.39 6.16
N TYR A 295 -1.78 11.04 5.01
CA TYR A 295 -2.81 10.85 3.98
C TYR A 295 -2.43 9.79 2.93
N ARG A 296 -1.15 9.43 2.85
CA ARG A 296 -0.63 8.33 2.02
C ARG A 296 0.26 7.40 2.84
N PRO A 297 -0.25 6.84 3.94
CA PRO A 297 0.54 6.01 4.82
C PRO A 297 1.00 4.74 4.12
N ASP A 298 2.22 4.32 4.44
CA ASP A 298 2.76 3.02 4.08
C ASP A 298 2.55 1.99 5.21
N ALA A 299 3.29 0.88 5.17
CA ALA A 299 3.17 -0.19 6.15
C ALA A 299 3.64 0.19 7.56
N HIS A 300 4.36 1.30 7.76
CA HIS A 300 4.76 1.80 9.08
C HIS A 300 3.59 2.44 9.86
N THR A 301 2.50 2.79 9.17
CA THR A 301 1.27 3.25 9.80
C THR A 301 0.26 2.09 9.83
N PRO A 302 -0.31 1.76 10.98
CA PRO A 302 -1.32 0.69 11.08
C PRO A 302 -2.47 0.89 10.10
N PRO A 303 -2.98 -0.17 9.46
CA PRO A 303 -4.23 -0.08 8.70
C PRO A 303 -5.37 0.49 9.56
N MET A 304 -6.37 1.10 8.92
CA MET A 304 -7.54 1.66 9.60
C MET A 304 -7.27 2.84 10.54
N PHE A 305 -6.12 3.50 10.40
CA PHE A 305 -5.65 4.55 11.34
C PHE A 305 -6.58 5.78 11.46
N ASN A 306 -7.59 5.92 10.59
CA ASN A 306 -8.63 6.97 10.66
C ASN A 306 -9.94 6.48 11.31
N GLN A 307 -10.00 5.25 11.82
CA GLN A 307 -11.26 4.69 12.33
C GLN A 307 -11.87 5.53 13.46
N ASP A 308 -11.08 5.93 14.45
CA ASP A 308 -11.54 6.74 15.57
C ASP A 308 -11.98 8.14 15.12
N LEU A 309 -11.25 8.74 14.19
CA LEU A 309 -11.60 10.03 13.60
C LEU A 309 -12.93 9.93 12.83
N ALA A 310 -13.11 8.89 12.04
CA ALA A 310 -14.36 8.68 11.30
C ALA A 310 -15.54 8.48 12.25
N ALA A 311 -15.35 7.73 13.33
CA ALA A 311 -16.37 7.55 14.37
C ALA A 311 -16.77 8.87 15.03
N ALA A 312 -15.80 9.72 15.37
CA ALA A 312 -16.05 11.04 15.95
C ALA A 312 -16.83 11.95 14.99
N ILE A 313 -16.44 12.00 13.72
CA ILE A 313 -17.13 12.78 12.68
C ILE A 313 -18.56 12.23 12.45
N ARG A 314 -18.72 10.90 12.40
CA ARG A 314 -20.02 10.27 12.24
C ARG A 314 -20.97 10.61 13.39
N ALA A 315 -20.46 10.64 14.61
CA ALA A 315 -21.21 11.07 15.77
C ALA A 315 -21.62 12.55 15.66
N ALA A 316 -20.72 13.43 15.21
CA ALA A 316 -20.98 14.86 15.08
C ALA A 316 -22.04 15.19 14.03
N VAL A 317 -22.06 14.48 12.89
CA VAL A 317 -23.09 14.68 11.85
C VAL A 317 -24.46 14.07 12.22
N ALA A 318 -24.52 13.27 13.28
CA ALA A 318 -25.76 12.74 13.90
C ALA A 318 -26.74 12.08 12.88
N GLY A 319 -26.20 11.41 11.86
CA GLY A 319 -27.00 10.74 10.83
C GLY A 319 -27.56 11.64 9.73
N ALA A 320 -27.20 12.95 9.71
CA ALA A 320 -27.62 13.86 8.64
C ALA A 320 -27.02 13.50 7.29
N VAL A 321 -25.85 12.86 7.26
CA VAL A 321 -25.16 12.40 6.06
C VAL A 321 -24.46 11.07 6.35
N PRO A 322 -24.44 10.08 5.41
CA PRO A 322 -23.61 8.90 5.52
C PRO A 322 -22.11 9.26 5.51
N VAL A 323 -21.33 8.55 6.35
CA VAL A 323 -19.88 8.79 6.49
C VAL A 323 -19.10 7.62 5.92
N ALA A 324 -18.12 7.91 5.08
CA ALA A 324 -17.17 6.95 4.51
C ALA A 324 -15.82 7.00 5.25
N LEU A 325 -15.35 5.84 5.70
CA LEU A 325 -14.02 5.66 6.28
C LEU A 325 -12.99 5.51 5.17
N GLN A 326 -11.99 6.38 5.16
CA GLN A 326 -10.76 6.30 4.37
C GLN A 326 -9.56 6.19 5.31
N GLY A 327 -8.47 5.58 4.91
CA GLY A 327 -7.23 5.49 5.68
C GLY A 327 -6.68 4.07 5.76
N SER A 328 -5.97 3.63 4.71
CA SER A 328 -5.40 2.27 4.62
C SER A 328 -6.41 1.15 4.90
N VAL A 329 -7.66 1.31 4.44
CA VAL A 329 -8.67 0.24 4.51
C VAL A 329 -8.34 -0.79 3.43
N VAL A 330 -7.54 -1.78 3.80
CA VAL A 330 -6.98 -2.77 2.84
C VAL A 330 -7.39 -4.21 3.15
N ASP A 331 -8.12 -4.40 4.23
CA ASP A 331 -8.61 -5.69 4.70
C ASP A 331 -10.13 -5.64 4.84
N ALA A 332 -10.83 -6.61 4.22
CA ALA A 332 -12.28 -6.62 4.20
C ALA A 332 -12.90 -6.98 5.56
N ALA A 333 -12.23 -7.83 6.35
CA ALA A 333 -12.71 -8.17 7.69
C ALA A 333 -12.57 -6.97 8.63
N ALA A 334 -11.46 -6.22 8.54
CA ALA A 334 -11.29 -4.99 9.31
C ALA A 334 -12.28 -3.90 8.88
N ALA A 335 -12.56 -3.77 7.57
CA ALA A 335 -13.60 -2.87 7.07
C ALA A 335 -14.99 -3.22 7.65
N GLN A 336 -15.37 -4.49 7.66
CA GLN A 336 -16.61 -4.95 8.25
C GLN A 336 -16.66 -4.64 9.75
N ALA A 337 -15.58 -4.95 10.48
CA ALA A 337 -15.52 -4.65 11.93
C ALA A 337 -15.69 -3.16 12.24
N ALA A 338 -15.18 -2.26 11.38
CA ALA A 338 -15.40 -0.81 11.56
C ALA A 338 -16.86 -0.40 11.33
N LEU A 339 -17.55 -1.01 10.36
CA LEU A 339 -19.00 -0.80 10.17
C LEU A 339 -19.79 -1.34 11.35
N ASP A 340 -19.47 -2.55 11.84
CA ASP A 340 -20.10 -3.20 13.00
C ASP A 340 -19.93 -2.36 14.28
N ALA A 341 -18.78 -1.73 14.45
CA ALA A 341 -18.49 -0.80 15.54
C ALA A 341 -19.16 0.57 15.38
N GLY A 342 -19.88 0.81 14.28
CA GLY A 342 -20.52 2.10 14.00
C GLY A 342 -19.54 3.23 13.71
N ALA A 343 -18.31 2.92 13.29
CA ALA A 343 -17.31 3.94 12.97
C ALA A 343 -17.59 4.64 11.62
N ALA A 344 -18.27 3.96 10.70
CA ALA A 344 -18.62 4.50 9.38
C ALA A 344 -19.85 3.79 8.80
N ASP A 345 -20.39 4.34 7.72
CA ASP A 345 -21.48 3.75 6.94
C ASP A 345 -20.98 3.08 5.65
N LEU A 346 -19.84 3.52 5.11
CA LEU A 346 -19.17 2.98 3.93
C LEU A 346 -17.66 2.89 4.18
N ALA A 347 -16.97 2.07 3.38
CA ALA A 347 -15.51 1.90 3.45
C ALA A 347 -14.84 2.19 2.09
N GLU A 348 -13.90 3.12 2.07
CA GLU A 348 -13.07 3.39 0.89
C GLU A 348 -11.86 2.45 0.85
N MET A 349 -11.93 1.43 -0.01
CA MET A 349 -10.92 0.38 -0.14
C MET A 349 -10.08 0.53 -1.42
N THR A 350 -9.65 1.73 -1.75
CA THR A 350 -9.00 2.06 -3.02
C THR A 350 -7.76 1.20 -3.29
N ARG A 351 -6.77 1.17 -2.37
CA ARG A 351 -5.54 0.40 -2.58
C ARG A 351 -5.77 -1.11 -2.59
N ALA A 352 -6.76 -1.61 -1.83
CA ALA A 352 -7.15 -3.01 -1.90
C ALA A 352 -7.68 -3.39 -3.29
N GLN A 353 -8.51 -2.54 -3.90
CA GLN A 353 -9.05 -2.75 -5.24
C GLN A 353 -8.04 -2.44 -6.36
N ILE A 354 -6.98 -1.67 -6.10
CA ILE A 354 -5.83 -1.56 -7.01
C ILE A 354 -5.05 -2.88 -7.02
N ALA A 355 -4.87 -3.52 -5.85
CA ALA A 355 -4.19 -4.80 -5.73
C ALA A 355 -5.06 -5.97 -6.23
N ASP A 356 -6.37 -5.88 -6.06
CA ASP A 356 -7.34 -6.87 -6.52
C ASP A 356 -8.63 -6.23 -7.03
N GLY A 357 -8.74 -6.03 -8.33
CA GLY A 357 -9.93 -5.44 -8.95
C GLY A 357 -11.21 -6.27 -8.77
N GLU A 358 -11.10 -7.53 -8.35
CA GLU A 358 -12.20 -8.48 -8.17
C GLU A 358 -12.56 -8.69 -6.69
N LEU A 359 -12.06 -7.83 -5.79
CA LEU A 359 -12.19 -7.95 -4.33
C LEU A 359 -13.63 -8.22 -3.89
N VAL A 360 -14.58 -7.40 -4.30
CA VAL A 360 -15.98 -7.53 -3.87
C VAL A 360 -16.64 -8.78 -4.45
N ALA A 361 -16.33 -9.14 -5.70
CA ALA A 361 -16.81 -10.38 -6.30
C ALA A 361 -16.34 -11.62 -5.53
N LYS A 362 -15.10 -11.65 -5.08
CA LYS A 362 -14.54 -12.71 -4.25
C LYS A 362 -15.19 -12.78 -2.87
N LEU A 363 -15.48 -11.64 -2.25
CA LEU A 363 -16.24 -11.60 -0.99
C LEU A 363 -17.64 -12.18 -1.17
N ARG A 364 -18.37 -11.81 -2.24
CA ARG A 364 -19.68 -12.35 -2.56
C ARG A 364 -19.66 -13.85 -2.85
N ALA A 365 -18.57 -14.33 -3.44
CA ALA A 365 -18.36 -15.75 -3.70
C ALA A 365 -17.94 -16.55 -2.47
N GLY A 366 -17.75 -15.92 -1.28
CA GLY A 366 -17.29 -16.58 -0.07
C GLY A 366 -15.84 -17.06 -0.14
N THR A 367 -14.99 -16.40 -0.92
CA THR A 367 -13.58 -16.77 -1.12
C THR A 367 -12.64 -15.60 -0.76
N PRO A 368 -12.70 -15.05 0.48
CA PRO A 368 -11.88 -13.92 0.91
C PRO A 368 -10.38 -14.23 0.92
N ASP A 369 -9.99 -15.47 1.14
CA ASP A 369 -8.62 -16.00 1.07
C ASP A 369 -7.98 -15.83 -0.32
N ARG A 370 -8.80 -15.73 -1.38
CA ARG A 370 -8.35 -15.51 -2.74
C ARG A 370 -8.12 -14.04 -3.09
N ILE A 371 -8.46 -13.11 -2.19
CA ILE A 371 -8.22 -11.69 -2.40
C ILE A 371 -6.71 -11.43 -2.35
N ARG A 372 -6.17 -10.86 -3.43
CA ARG A 372 -4.77 -10.48 -3.50
C ARG A 372 -4.50 -9.32 -2.53
N PRO A 373 -3.56 -9.46 -1.57
CA PRO A 373 -3.39 -8.46 -0.54
C PRO A 373 -2.72 -7.18 -1.05
N CYS A 374 -3.19 -6.02 -0.59
CA CYS A 374 -2.40 -4.80 -0.63
C CYS A 374 -1.37 -4.83 0.50
N ILE A 375 -0.10 -4.74 0.17
CA ILE A 375 1.01 -4.79 1.15
C ILE A 375 1.48 -3.41 1.64
N LEU A 376 0.74 -2.36 1.34
CA LEU A 376 1.01 -0.97 1.77
C LEU A 376 2.41 -0.44 1.39
N CYS A 377 2.97 -0.89 0.26
CA CYS A 377 4.33 -0.55 -0.16
C CYS A 377 4.47 0.84 -0.81
N ASN A 378 3.39 1.48 -1.23
CA ASN A 378 3.35 2.78 -1.93
C ASN A 378 4.31 2.90 -3.14
N GLN A 379 4.76 1.80 -3.78
CA GLN A 379 5.79 1.83 -4.82
C GLN A 379 5.27 2.35 -6.16
N THR A 380 4.20 1.75 -6.69
CA THR A 380 3.74 2.00 -8.06
C THR A 380 2.31 2.53 -8.16
N CYS A 381 1.58 2.57 -7.04
CA CYS A 381 0.28 3.24 -6.93
C CYS A 381 0.40 4.72 -6.51
N ARG A 382 1.61 5.22 -6.27
CA ARG A 382 1.93 6.64 -6.10
C ARG A 382 2.60 7.14 -7.38
N VAL A 383 1.93 8.02 -8.12
CA VAL A 383 2.37 8.44 -9.46
C VAL A 383 3.00 9.83 -9.50
N ARG A 384 2.89 10.60 -8.41
CA ARG A 384 3.46 11.95 -8.35
C ARG A 384 4.94 11.90 -7.99
N ASP A 385 5.78 11.69 -9.00
CA ASP A 385 7.24 11.80 -8.92
C ASP A 385 7.81 12.29 -10.27
N ASN A 386 9.10 12.61 -10.31
CA ASN A 386 9.79 13.15 -11.48
C ASN A 386 9.92 12.19 -12.68
N ARG A 387 9.52 10.94 -12.52
CA ARG A 387 9.51 9.95 -13.62
C ARG A 387 8.17 9.92 -14.36
N ASN A 388 7.16 10.61 -13.83
CA ASN A 388 5.79 10.63 -14.36
C ASN A 388 5.22 9.24 -14.70
N PRO A 389 5.32 8.24 -13.80
CA PRO A 389 4.85 6.91 -14.08
C PRO A 389 3.33 6.90 -14.19
N VAL A 390 2.80 5.94 -14.94
CA VAL A 390 1.39 5.60 -14.86
C VAL A 390 1.14 4.68 -13.68
N ILE A 391 -0.07 4.72 -13.12
CA ILE A 391 -0.45 3.84 -12.02
C ILE A 391 -0.30 2.36 -12.39
N THR A 392 0.21 1.58 -11.46
CA THR A 392 0.17 0.13 -11.49
C THR A 392 0.27 -0.42 -10.05
N CYS A 393 0.22 -1.73 -9.89
CA CYS A 393 0.44 -2.38 -8.59
C CYS A 393 1.56 -3.42 -8.71
N ILE A 394 2.42 -3.48 -7.70
CA ILE A 394 3.46 -4.52 -7.65
C ILE A 394 2.86 -5.92 -7.53
N ALA A 395 1.73 -6.03 -6.82
CA ALA A 395 1.02 -7.28 -6.64
C ALA A 395 0.18 -7.64 -7.87
N ASP A 396 -0.49 -6.68 -8.51
CA ASP A 396 -1.26 -6.89 -9.75
C ASP A 396 -0.80 -5.97 -10.87
N PRO A 397 0.14 -6.40 -11.72
CA PRO A 397 0.68 -5.60 -12.81
C PRO A 397 -0.35 -5.27 -13.92
N ARG A 398 -1.55 -5.87 -13.89
CA ARG A 398 -2.66 -5.52 -14.79
C ARG A 398 -3.27 -4.16 -14.45
N SER A 399 -3.20 -3.75 -13.18
CA SER A 399 -3.73 -2.45 -12.74
C SER A 399 -3.07 -1.32 -13.50
N GLY A 400 -3.89 -0.49 -14.18
CA GLY A 400 -3.44 0.55 -15.09
C GLY A 400 -2.97 0.05 -16.48
N HIS A 401 -3.01 -1.27 -16.72
CA HIS A 401 -2.64 -1.92 -17.97
C HIS A 401 -3.77 -2.79 -18.56
N GLU A 402 -5.01 -2.56 -18.14
CA GLU A 402 -6.17 -3.34 -18.52
C GLU A 402 -6.39 -3.41 -20.05
N THR A 403 -5.99 -2.37 -20.79
CA THR A 403 -6.07 -2.31 -22.26
C THR A 403 -5.00 -3.14 -22.97
N THR A 404 -3.86 -3.40 -22.31
CA THR A 404 -2.72 -4.12 -22.92
C THR A 404 -2.49 -5.50 -22.31
N ASP A 405 -3.09 -5.77 -21.15
CA ASP A 405 -3.03 -7.04 -20.44
C ASP A 405 -4.46 -7.45 -20.00
N PRO A 406 -5.36 -7.75 -20.93
CA PRO A 406 -6.74 -8.13 -20.62
C PRO A 406 -6.78 -9.47 -19.87
N PRO A 407 -7.88 -9.76 -19.15
CA PRO A 407 -8.06 -11.06 -18.52
C PRO A 407 -8.07 -12.18 -19.59
N PRO A 408 -7.66 -13.42 -19.24
CA PRO A 408 -7.82 -14.57 -20.12
C PRO A 408 -9.28 -14.73 -20.54
N ALA A 409 -9.50 -15.21 -21.76
CA ALA A 409 -10.86 -15.35 -22.33
C ALA A 409 -11.82 -16.20 -21.47
N ALA A 410 -11.27 -17.18 -20.71
CA ALA A 410 -12.05 -18.00 -19.77
C ALA A 410 -12.60 -17.19 -18.58
N ASP A 411 -11.84 -16.23 -18.08
CA ASP A 411 -12.28 -15.34 -16.98
C ASP A 411 -13.33 -14.33 -17.48
N ALA A 412 -13.20 -13.88 -18.72
CA ALA A 412 -14.17 -12.99 -19.36
C ALA A 412 -15.54 -13.68 -19.59
N LEU A 413 -15.54 -14.96 -19.99
CA LEU A 413 -16.76 -15.75 -20.13
C LEU A 413 -17.44 -16.04 -18.80
N ALA A 414 -16.67 -16.32 -17.73
CA ALA A 414 -17.19 -16.54 -16.39
C ALA A 414 -17.77 -15.25 -15.77
N ALA A 415 -17.18 -14.10 -16.03
CA ALA A 415 -17.70 -12.80 -15.61
C ALA A 415 -18.99 -12.42 -16.36
N GLY A 416 -19.05 -12.67 -17.68
CA GLY A 416 -20.25 -12.44 -18.50
C GLY A 416 -21.42 -13.37 -18.13
N ALA A 417 -21.15 -14.63 -17.82
CA ALA A 417 -22.18 -15.60 -17.41
C ALA A 417 -22.77 -15.25 -16.03
N ARG A 418 -21.96 -14.69 -15.12
CA ARG A 418 -22.44 -14.22 -13.79
C ARG A 418 -23.30 -12.97 -13.91
N ALA A 419 -22.92 -12.02 -14.77
CA ALA A 419 -23.73 -10.81 -15.03
C ALA A 419 -25.10 -11.13 -15.66
N ALA A 420 -25.19 -12.20 -16.50
CA ALA A 420 -26.42 -12.62 -17.12
C ALA A 420 -27.32 -13.48 -16.19
N GLY A 421 -26.71 -14.20 -15.23
CA GLY A 421 -27.45 -15.06 -14.28
C GLY A 421 -28.17 -14.30 -13.17
N ASP A 422 -27.68 -13.13 -12.77
CA ASP A 422 -28.26 -12.31 -11.68
C ASP A 422 -29.50 -11.51 -12.08
N LEU A 423 -29.82 -11.43 -13.38
CA LEU A 423 -31.01 -10.72 -13.87
C LEU A 423 -32.27 -11.59 -13.96
N THR A 424 -32.20 -12.88 -13.66
CA THR A 424 -33.35 -13.83 -13.85
C THR A 424 -33.81 -14.56 -12.59
N SER A 425 -33.25 -14.29 -11.38
CA SER A 425 -33.72 -14.96 -10.16
C SER A 425 -34.19 -13.97 -9.07
N ALA A 426 -35.35 -13.37 -9.30
CA ALA A 426 -36.20 -12.90 -8.21
C ALA A 426 -37.19 -14.03 -7.89
N ALA A 427 -36.82 -14.96 -7.02
CA ALA A 427 -37.73 -15.93 -6.43
C ALA A 427 -37.60 -15.91 -4.90
N PRO A 428 -38.68 -16.10 -4.13
CA PRO A 428 -38.80 -15.69 -2.75
C PRO A 428 -38.03 -16.59 -1.77
N ALA A 429 -37.62 -15.97 -0.66
CA ALA A 429 -36.86 -16.54 0.43
C ALA A 429 -37.54 -17.78 1.05
N GLY A 430 -36.80 -18.90 1.07
CA GLY A 430 -37.08 -20.04 1.94
C GLY A 430 -36.36 -19.87 3.30
N PRO A 431 -36.81 -20.58 4.36
CA PRO A 431 -36.49 -20.23 5.75
C PRO A 431 -35.03 -20.50 6.13
N ALA A 432 -34.54 -19.61 6.97
CA ALA A 432 -33.21 -19.62 7.56
C ALA A 432 -32.90 -20.92 8.31
N LEU A 433 -31.78 -21.56 7.96
CA LEU A 433 -31.17 -22.60 8.79
C LEU A 433 -30.43 -21.92 9.95
N ALA A 434 -30.90 -22.19 11.16
CA ALA A 434 -30.31 -21.72 12.40
C ALA A 434 -28.88 -22.28 12.57
N ALA A 435 -27.94 -21.39 12.85
CA ALA A 435 -26.61 -21.77 13.26
C ALA A 435 -26.63 -22.43 14.63
N GLN A 436 -26.16 -23.66 14.74
CA GLN A 436 -25.93 -24.31 16.03
C GLN A 436 -24.59 -23.82 16.61
N PRO A 437 -24.52 -23.57 17.93
CA PRO A 437 -23.28 -23.18 18.57
C PRO A 437 -22.33 -24.37 18.67
N ILE A 438 -21.07 -24.13 18.31
CA ILE A 438 -19.99 -25.10 18.49
C ILE A 438 -19.61 -25.11 19.96
N THR A 439 -19.92 -26.17 20.66
CA THR A 439 -19.43 -26.48 22.01
C THR A 439 -17.99 -27.01 21.92
N PRO A 440 -17.08 -26.59 22.78
CA PRO A 440 -15.74 -27.17 22.84
C PRO A 440 -15.80 -28.58 23.46
N ILE A 441 -15.31 -29.57 22.72
CA ILE A 441 -15.13 -30.92 23.25
C ILE A 441 -13.80 -30.91 24.03
N SER A 442 -13.87 -31.10 25.34
CA SER A 442 -12.74 -31.45 26.19
C SER A 442 -12.51 -32.95 26.14
N ASP A 443 -11.43 -33.40 25.55
CA ASP A 443 -10.96 -34.76 25.76
C ASP A 443 -9.70 -34.81 26.59
N GLN A 444 -9.78 -35.64 27.58
CA GLN A 444 -8.70 -35.99 28.48
C GLN A 444 -7.79 -37.05 27.82
N ASN A 445 -6.52 -36.90 28.05
CA ASN A 445 -5.43 -37.80 27.80
C ASN A 445 -4.78 -37.76 26.40
N GLY A 446 -3.58 -37.16 26.42
CA GLY A 446 -2.70 -37.79 25.55
C GLY A 446 -1.57 -37.01 25.10
N THR A 447 -0.66 -37.20 24.71
CA THR A 447 0.64 -36.92 24.13
C THR A 447 0.47 -36.14 22.83
N TYR A 448 0.92 -34.88 22.85
CA TYR A 448 1.18 -34.13 21.62
C TYR A 448 2.31 -34.85 20.86
N ARG A 449 2.01 -35.43 19.71
CA ARG A 449 3.00 -35.74 18.68
C ARG A 449 3.29 -34.45 17.93
N SER A 450 4.56 -34.12 17.73
CA SER A 450 4.97 -32.93 17.02
C SER A 450 4.69 -33.07 15.51
N ASP A 451 4.28 -32.00 14.86
CA ASP A 451 4.03 -31.96 13.41
C ASP A 451 5.24 -32.37 12.54
N GLN A 452 6.40 -32.54 13.15
CA GLN A 452 7.60 -33.06 12.49
C GLN A 452 7.53 -34.58 12.24
N GLU A 453 6.92 -35.34 13.14
CA GLU A 453 6.80 -36.84 12.97
C GLU A 453 5.78 -37.18 11.87
N GLU A 454 4.70 -36.37 11.71
CA GLU A 454 3.75 -36.57 10.61
C GLU A 454 4.30 -36.10 9.24
N ALA A 455 5.25 -35.17 9.22
CA ALA A 455 5.92 -34.77 7.98
C ALA A 455 6.94 -35.81 7.52
N GLU A 456 7.63 -36.48 8.45
CA GLU A 456 8.58 -37.55 8.12
C GLU A 456 7.86 -38.84 7.65
N GLU A 457 6.73 -39.20 8.25
CA GLU A 457 5.93 -40.36 7.78
C GLU A 457 5.29 -40.12 6.40
N ARG A 458 4.87 -38.91 6.08
CA ARG A 458 4.39 -38.57 4.72
C ARG A 458 5.50 -38.48 3.66
N GLY A 459 6.71 -38.15 4.08
CA GLY A 459 7.92 -38.17 3.24
C GLY A 459 8.38 -39.55 2.84
N GLN A 460 8.18 -40.57 3.71
CA GLN A 460 8.58 -41.96 3.45
C GLN A 460 7.53 -42.79 2.70
N ALA A 461 6.25 -42.39 2.74
CA ALA A 461 5.17 -43.10 2.03
C ALA A 461 5.07 -42.74 0.52
N GLY A 462 5.83 -41.76 0.04
CA GLY A 462 5.86 -41.35 -1.36
C GLY A 462 6.92 -41.97 -2.26
N ALA A 463 7.78 -42.83 -1.72
CA ALA A 463 8.96 -43.33 -2.45
C ALA A 463 8.84 -44.76 -3.07
N GLU A 464 7.69 -45.41 -3.00
CA GLU A 464 7.52 -46.72 -3.64
C GLU A 464 6.35 -46.73 -4.64
N GLY A 465 6.69 -46.67 -5.95
CA GLY A 465 5.86 -47.30 -6.98
C GLY A 465 5.01 -46.43 -7.88
N GLY A 466 5.41 -45.24 -8.24
CA GLY A 466 4.85 -44.51 -9.38
C GLY A 466 5.88 -44.39 -10.52
N GLY A 467 5.61 -44.97 -11.68
CA GLY A 467 6.41 -44.70 -12.88
C GLY A 467 6.36 -43.18 -13.19
N PRO A 468 7.34 -42.60 -13.92
CA PRO A 468 7.39 -41.19 -14.20
C PRO A 468 6.08 -40.74 -14.81
N GLY A 469 5.34 -39.85 -14.11
CA GLY A 469 4.14 -39.21 -14.64
C GLY A 469 4.49 -38.46 -15.92
N PRO A 470 3.49 -38.06 -16.73
CA PRO A 470 3.74 -37.32 -17.96
C PRO A 470 4.57 -36.08 -17.62
N ALA A 471 5.59 -35.80 -18.51
CA ALA A 471 6.44 -34.61 -18.35
C ALA A 471 5.57 -33.34 -18.23
N PRO A 472 5.92 -32.39 -17.34
CA PRO A 472 5.19 -31.13 -17.20
C PRO A 472 5.28 -30.32 -18.48
N ASP A 473 4.24 -29.50 -18.78
CA ASP A 473 4.29 -28.55 -19.89
C ASP A 473 5.33 -27.45 -19.63
N VAL A 474 5.48 -27.06 -18.37
CA VAL A 474 6.41 -26.00 -17.95
C VAL A 474 7.16 -26.38 -16.67
N LEU A 475 8.48 -26.25 -16.70
CA LEU A 475 9.36 -26.29 -15.52
C LEU A 475 9.80 -24.87 -15.17
N ILE A 476 9.53 -24.43 -13.96
CA ILE A 476 9.97 -23.13 -13.45
C ILE A 476 11.02 -23.35 -12.37
N VAL A 477 12.17 -22.70 -12.50
CA VAL A 477 13.30 -22.82 -11.58
C VAL A 477 13.43 -21.57 -10.73
N GLY A 478 13.08 -21.69 -9.46
CA GLY A 478 13.07 -20.63 -8.44
C GLY A 478 11.65 -20.19 -8.04
N GLY A 479 11.34 -20.30 -6.76
CA GLY A 479 10.06 -19.98 -6.14
C GLY A 479 9.97 -18.56 -5.61
N GLY A 480 10.75 -17.60 -6.12
CA GLY A 480 10.59 -16.18 -5.82
C GLY A 480 9.33 -15.59 -6.47
N PRO A 481 9.04 -14.28 -6.26
CA PRO A 481 7.82 -13.64 -6.78
C PRO A 481 7.67 -13.77 -8.30
N ALA A 482 8.77 -13.75 -9.06
CA ALA A 482 8.74 -13.94 -10.51
C ALA A 482 8.32 -15.37 -10.90
N GLY A 483 8.90 -16.39 -10.26
CA GLY A 483 8.58 -17.79 -10.55
C GLY A 483 7.16 -18.16 -10.11
N LEU A 484 6.74 -17.74 -8.93
CA LEU A 484 5.39 -17.99 -8.42
C LEU A 484 4.30 -17.33 -9.31
N GLU A 485 4.52 -16.10 -9.76
CA GLU A 485 3.58 -15.44 -10.69
C GLU A 485 3.58 -16.11 -12.06
N ALA A 486 4.76 -16.53 -12.59
CA ALA A 486 4.84 -17.28 -13.83
C ALA A 486 4.07 -18.61 -13.74
N ALA A 487 4.26 -19.33 -12.63
CA ALA A 487 3.57 -20.60 -12.36
C ALA A 487 2.05 -20.42 -12.29
N ARG A 488 1.62 -19.44 -11.51
CA ARG A 488 0.20 -19.10 -11.34
C ARG A 488 -0.47 -18.76 -12.69
N VAL A 489 0.21 -17.97 -13.51
CA VAL A 489 -0.33 -17.54 -14.82
C VAL A 489 -0.37 -18.69 -15.81
N ALA A 490 0.69 -19.48 -15.91
CA ALA A 490 0.76 -20.65 -16.79
C ALA A 490 -0.27 -21.73 -16.41
N ALA A 491 -0.38 -22.05 -15.12
CA ALA A 491 -1.37 -23.00 -14.61
C ALA A 491 -2.81 -22.49 -14.77
N GLY A 492 -3.04 -21.17 -14.57
CA GLY A 492 -4.33 -20.53 -14.83
C GLY A 492 -4.76 -20.59 -16.30
N ALA A 493 -3.84 -20.76 -17.21
CA ALA A 493 -4.09 -21.01 -18.63
C ALA A 493 -4.25 -22.51 -18.97
N GLY A 494 -4.23 -23.39 -17.96
CA GLY A 494 -4.46 -24.83 -18.10
C GLY A 494 -3.22 -25.65 -18.49
N LEU A 495 -1.99 -25.11 -18.25
CA LEU A 495 -0.75 -25.87 -18.40
C LEU A 495 -0.46 -26.70 -17.13
N VAL A 496 0.18 -27.85 -17.30
CA VAL A 496 0.74 -28.62 -16.19
C VAL A 496 2.09 -28.00 -15.82
N VAL A 497 2.19 -27.44 -14.61
CA VAL A 497 3.34 -26.67 -14.16
C VAL A 497 4.02 -27.34 -12.98
N ARG A 498 5.34 -27.49 -13.07
CA ARG A 498 6.24 -27.87 -11.98
C ARG A 498 7.13 -26.67 -11.63
N LEU A 499 7.22 -26.32 -10.36
CA LEU A 499 8.11 -25.28 -9.84
C LEU A 499 9.09 -25.91 -8.85
N ALA A 500 10.39 -25.77 -9.11
CA ALA A 500 11.45 -26.22 -8.22
C ALA A 500 12.04 -25.04 -7.44
N GLU A 501 12.06 -25.14 -6.12
CA GLU A 501 12.65 -24.16 -5.19
C GLU A 501 13.68 -24.82 -4.29
N ARG A 502 14.88 -24.25 -4.24
CA ARG A 502 15.98 -24.79 -3.41
C ARG A 502 15.79 -24.58 -1.91
N SER A 503 15.00 -23.60 -1.52
CA SER A 503 14.72 -23.29 -0.12
C SER A 503 13.55 -24.14 0.41
N ALA A 504 13.45 -24.26 1.74
CA ALA A 504 12.32 -24.94 2.39
C ALA A 504 11.01 -24.16 2.28
N VAL A 505 11.06 -22.85 1.95
CA VAL A 505 9.88 -21.98 1.85
C VAL A 505 10.01 -21.11 0.61
N PRO A 506 9.00 -21.05 -0.28
CA PRO A 506 9.03 -20.19 -1.43
C PRO A 506 8.75 -18.72 -1.05
N GLY A 507 9.03 -17.78 -1.96
CA GLY A 507 8.87 -16.34 -1.76
C GLY A 507 10.17 -15.55 -1.91
N GLY A 508 11.32 -16.20 -1.80
CA GLY A 508 12.65 -15.60 -2.07
C GLY A 508 12.90 -14.31 -1.29
N THR A 509 13.49 -13.31 -1.95
CA THR A 509 13.83 -12.00 -1.34
C THR A 509 12.64 -11.23 -0.80
N LEU A 510 11.41 -11.51 -1.24
CA LEU A 510 10.21 -10.87 -0.70
C LEU A 510 9.96 -11.26 0.76
N ARG A 511 10.20 -12.54 1.11
CA ARG A 511 10.14 -12.99 2.51
C ARG A 511 11.27 -12.40 3.36
N ALA A 512 12.48 -12.31 2.82
CA ALA A 512 13.57 -11.65 3.52
C ALA A 512 13.23 -10.18 3.80
N ALA A 513 12.68 -9.46 2.82
CA ALA A 513 12.25 -8.06 3.01
C ALA A 513 11.14 -7.91 4.05
N ALA A 514 10.26 -8.91 4.20
CA ALA A 514 9.19 -8.91 5.19
C ALA A 514 9.69 -8.95 6.65
N ALA A 515 10.92 -9.37 6.89
CA ALA A 515 11.53 -9.36 8.21
C ALA A 515 12.00 -7.96 8.67
N GLY A 516 12.03 -6.99 7.77
CA GLY A 516 12.28 -5.60 8.16
C GLY A 516 11.12 -5.02 8.97
N PRO A 517 11.41 -4.05 9.88
CA PRO A 517 10.38 -3.42 10.71
C PRO A 517 9.19 -2.90 9.88
N ALA A 518 7.98 -3.19 10.33
CA ALA A 518 6.71 -2.82 9.70
C ALA A 518 6.55 -3.28 8.22
N ARG A 519 7.22 -4.38 7.83
CA ARG A 519 7.17 -4.92 6.45
C ARG A 519 6.55 -6.32 6.37
N GLU A 520 5.97 -6.81 7.46
CA GLU A 520 5.40 -8.16 7.61
C GLU A 520 4.36 -8.47 6.52
N ARG A 521 3.62 -7.45 6.06
CA ARG A 521 2.64 -7.58 4.96
C ARG A 521 3.26 -8.02 3.62
N MET A 522 4.57 -7.89 3.43
CA MET A 522 5.24 -8.41 2.23
C MET A 522 5.21 -9.94 2.18
N ALA A 523 5.24 -10.62 3.35
CA ALA A 523 5.08 -12.06 3.41
C ALA A 523 3.70 -12.49 2.90
N ALA A 524 2.64 -11.74 3.22
CA ALA A 524 1.28 -12.07 2.78
C ALA A 524 1.14 -12.13 1.24
N LEU A 525 1.93 -11.36 0.50
CA LEU A 525 1.94 -11.47 -0.97
C LEU A 525 2.61 -12.77 -1.43
N ALA A 526 3.70 -13.18 -0.78
CA ALA A 526 4.37 -14.44 -1.09
C ALA A 526 3.45 -15.63 -0.77
N ASP A 527 2.79 -15.61 0.39
CA ASP A 527 1.82 -16.63 0.82
C ASP A 527 0.65 -16.73 -0.16
N TRP A 528 0.11 -15.59 -0.57
CA TRP A 528 -0.98 -15.55 -1.56
C TRP A 528 -0.55 -16.12 -2.91
N LEU A 529 0.64 -15.76 -3.41
CA LEU A 529 1.17 -16.28 -4.69
C LEU A 529 1.34 -17.80 -4.63
N GLU A 530 1.89 -18.33 -3.54
CA GLU A 530 2.05 -19.76 -3.31
C GLU A 530 0.69 -20.47 -3.24
N ALA A 531 -0.23 -19.97 -2.41
CA ALA A 531 -1.55 -20.55 -2.23
C ALA A 531 -2.34 -20.60 -3.55
N GLU A 532 -2.34 -19.53 -4.34
CA GLU A 532 -3.00 -19.50 -5.65
C GLU A 532 -2.31 -20.42 -6.67
N ALA A 533 -0.97 -20.53 -6.66
CA ALA A 533 -0.26 -21.48 -7.52
C ALA A 533 -0.66 -22.93 -7.18
N ARG A 534 -0.64 -23.30 -5.89
CA ARG A 534 -1.07 -24.64 -5.43
C ARG A 534 -2.53 -24.92 -5.75
N ARG A 535 -3.42 -23.96 -5.53
CA ARG A 535 -4.84 -24.08 -5.86
C ARG A 535 -5.08 -24.35 -7.36
N LEU A 536 -4.23 -23.80 -8.23
CA LEU A 536 -4.26 -24.03 -9.69
C LEU A 536 -3.57 -25.31 -10.12
N GLY A 537 -3.12 -26.15 -9.17
CA GLY A 537 -2.52 -27.45 -9.44
C GLY A 537 -1.02 -27.39 -9.77
N VAL A 538 -0.33 -26.29 -9.46
CA VAL A 538 1.14 -26.25 -9.60
C VAL A 538 1.79 -27.21 -8.60
N GLN A 539 2.60 -28.13 -9.11
CA GLN A 539 3.48 -28.94 -8.27
C GLN A 539 4.65 -28.07 -7.84
N ILE A 540 4.79 -27.84 -6.53
CA ILE A 540 5.89 -27.05 -5.95
C ILE A 540 6.79 -28.00 -5.17
N ASP A 541 7.99 -28.21 -5.70
CA ASP A 541 9.03 -29.03 -5.08
C ASP A 541 9.99 -28.13 -4.30
N LEU A 542 10.01 -28.28 -3.01
CA LEU A 542 10.89 -27.55 -2.08
C LEU A 542 12.18 -28.35 -1.85
N LEU A 543 13.24 -27.65 -1.41
CA LEU A 543 14.57 -28.23 -1.24
C LEU A 543 15.09 -28.93 -2.53
N ALA A 544 14.60 -28.48 -3.69
CA ALA A 544 14.92 -29.02 -4.99
C ALA A 544 15.89 -28.08 -5.72
N GLU A 545 17.15 -28.49 -5.82
CA GLU A 545 18.17 -27.78 -6.60
C GLU A 545 18.20 -28.36 -7.98
N ILE A 546 18.08 -27.50 -9.01
CA ILE A 546 18.10 -27.85 -10.42
C ILE A 546 19.50 -27.60 -10.99
N THR A 547 20.03 -28.58 -11.70
CA THR A 547 21.32 -28.56 -12.39
C THR A 547 21.17 -28.25 -13.88
N ALA A 548 22.28 -28.07 -14.59
CA ALA A 548 22.29 -27.94 -16.05
C ALA A 548 21.77 -29.22 -16.74
N ASP A 549 22.14 -30.38 -16.22
CA ASP A 549 21.71 -31.68 -16.75
C ASP A 549 20.19 -31.89 -16.61
N ASP A 550 19.61 -31.41 -15.50
CA ASP A 550 18.14 -31.40 -15.32
C ASP A 550 17.42 -30.53 -16.34
N LEU A 551 18.01 -29.37 -16.69
CA LEU A 551 17.47 -28.50 -17.74
C LEU A 551 17.51 -29.16 -19.11
N ASP A 552 18.60 -29.85 -19.42
CA ASP A 552 18.76 -30.56 -20.70
C ASP A 552 17.77 -31.72 -20.79
N ALA A 553 17.62 -32.50 -19.73
CA ALA A 553 16.63 -33.58 -19.66
C ALA A 553 15.19 -33.06 -19.80
N ALA A 554 14.85 -31.95 -19.13
CA ALA A 554 13.53 -31.32 -19.27
C ALA A 554 13.26 -30.85 -20.70
N ALA A 555 14.26 -30.26 -21.35
CA ALA A 555 14.13 -29.79 -22.74
C ALA A 555 14.02 -30.95 -23.75
N GLU A 556 14.76 -32.04 -23.57
CA GLU A 556 14.64 -33.27 -24.37
C GLU A 556 13.23 -33.90 -24.24
N ALA A 557 12.63 -33.79 -23.03
CA ALA A 557 11.26 -34.20 -22.81
C ALA A 557 10.20 -33.25 -23.41
N GLY A 558 10.62 -32.16 -24.05
CA GLY A 558 9.71 -31.15 -24.64
C GLY A 558 9.11 -30.17 -23.64
N THR A 559 9.60 -30.14 -22.41
CA THR A 559 9.14 -29.20 -21.35
C THR A 559 9.65 -27.79 -21.62
N GLN A 560 8.78 -26.78 -21.55
CA GLN A 560 9.19 -25.38 -21.58
C GLN A 560 9.89 -25.02 -20.25
N ILE A 561 10.97 -24.26 -20.27
CA ILE A 561 11.74 -23.89 -19.08
C ILE A 561 11.67 -22.39 -18.88
N ILE A 562 11.46 -21.97 -17.62
CA ILE A 562 11.54 -20.57 -17.18
C ILE A 562 12.48 -20.48 -15.98
N LEU A 563 13.53 -19.67 -16.10
CA LEU A 563 14.46 -19.41 -15.00
C LEU A 563 14.03 -18.17 -14.21
N ALA A 564 13.90 -18.33 -12.88
CA ALA A 564 13.56 -17.27 -11.92
C ALA A 564 14.48 -17.36 -10.69
N THR A 565 15.77 -17.63 -10.92
CA THR A 565 16.79 -18.00 -9.93
C THR A 565 17.25 -16.86 -9.02
N GLY A 566 16.74 -15.63 -9.23
CA GLY A 566 17.00 -14.50 -8.36
C GLY A 566 18.38 -13.86 -8.54
N SER A 567 18.94 -13.32 -7.45
CA SER A 567 20.21 -12.59 -7.45
C SER A 567 21.18 -13.09 -6.37
N ARG A 568 22.45 -12.73 -6.52
CA ARG A 568 23.51 -13.00 -5.55
C ARG A 568 24.20 -11.69 -5.12
N PRO A 569 24.80 -11.62 -3.92
CA PRO A 569 25.55 -10.44 -3.50
C PRO A 569 26.80 -10.24 -4.37
N VAL A 570 27.29 -9.02 -4.41
CA VAL A 570 28.62 -8.69 -4.91
C VAL A 570 29.60 -8.76 -3.76
N THR A 571 30.56 -9.67 -3.82
CA THR A 571 31.60 -9.76 -2.79
C THR A 571 32.67 -8.71 -3.07
N ARG A 572 32.62 -7.58 -2.36
CA ARG A 572 33.59 -6.48 -2.47
C ARG A 572 34.57 -6.44 -1.31
N PHE A 573 34.15 -6.94 -0.15
CA PHE A 573 34.88 -6.92 1.10
C PHE A 573 35.20 -8.34 1.55
N ASP A 574 36.17 -8.47 2.46
CA ASP A 574 36.52 -9.78 3.02
C ASP A 574 35.28 -10.46 3.61
N PRO A 575 34.90 -11.67 3.15
CA PRO A 575 33.79 -12.42 3.68
C PRO A 575 33.88 -12.70 5.19
N ALA A 576 35.08 -12.71 5.77
CA ALA A 576 35.27 -12.88 7.20
C ALA A 576 34.84 -11.65 8.01
N LEU A 577 34.80 -10.46 7.38
CA LEU A 577 34.46 -9.19 7.99
C LEU A 577 33.10 -8.63 7.55
N SER A 578 32.46 -9.26 6.55
CA SER A 578 31.24 -8.75 5.93
C SER A 578 30.13 -9.80 5.83
N VAL A 579 28.90 -9.36 5.99
CA VAL A 579 27.67 -10.18 5.87
C VAL A 579 26.70 -9.51 4.89
N ASP A 580 26.07 -10.30 4.02
CA ASP A 580 25.00 -9.82 3.12
C ASP A 580 23.76 -9.42 3.92
N ALA A 581 23.19 -8.25 3.62
CA ALA A 581 21.99 -7.72 4.27
C ALA A 581 20.79 -8.68 4.19
N LEU A 582 20.60 -9.35 3.05
CA LEU A 582 19.50 -10.31 2.89
C LEU A 582 19.72 -11.59 3.74
N ALA A 583 20.95 -11.94 4.05
CA ALA A 583 21.23 -13.04 4.98
C ALA A 583 20.76 -12.68 6.40
N ILE A 584 21.00 -11.43 6.85
CA ILE A 584 20.47 -10.90 8.12
C ILE A 584 18.94 -10.96 8.16
N LEU A 585 18.29 -10.39 7.13
CA LEU A 585 16.83 -10.37 7.04
C LEU A 585 16.23 -11.78 6.95
N SER A 586 16.82 -12.69 6.19
CA SER A 586 16.34 -14.09 6.09
C SER A 586 16.44 -14.84 7.40
N GLY A 587 17.49 -14.59 8.20
CA GLY A 587 17.65 -15.14 9.54
C GLY A 587 16.59 -14.63 10.51
N ALA A 588 16.33 -13.32 10.50
CA ALA A 588 15.28 -12.70 11.32
C ALA A 588 13.87 -13.22 10.96
N ALA A 589 13.58 -13.43 9.68
CA ALA A 589 12.30 -13.98 9.23
C ALA A 589 12.03 -15.40 9.75
N ARG A 590 13.08 -16.22 9.92
CA ARG A 590 12.95 -17.58 10.48
C ARG A 590 12.72 -17.59 12.00
N ALA A 591 13.32 -16.65 12.72
CA ALA A 591 13.13 -16.50 14.16
C ALA A 591 11.71 -16.04 14.51
N THR A 592 11.06 -15.23 13.67
CA THR A 592 9.67 -14.75 13.87
C THR A 592 8.62 -15.85 13.63
N VAL A 593 8.91 -16.88 12.85
CA VAL A 593 8.01 -18.04 12.68
C VAL A 593 7.99 -18.92 13.93
N ALA A 594 9.03 -18.85 14.76
CA ALA A 594 9.17 -19.67 15.97
C ALA A 594 8.71 -18.99 17.28
N THR A 595 8.40 -17.69 17.27
CA THR A 595 7.98 -16.92 18.45
C THR A 595 6.70 -16.14 18.17
N ALA A 596 5.70 -16.27 19.07
CA ALA A 596 4.46 -15.47 19.04
C ALA A 596 4.77 -13.95 19.05
N PRO A 597 3.88 -13.12 18.45
CA PRO A 597 4.17 -11.72 18.18
C PRO A 597 4.47 -10.94 19.44
N ALA A 598 5.64 -10.30 19.47
CA ALA A 598 5.93 -9.24 20.42
C ALA A 598 5.02 -8.05 20.09
N GLN A 599 4.17 -7.67 21.02
CA GLN A 599 3.32 -6.49 20.89
C GLN A 599 4.21 -5.25 20.84
N PHE A 600 4.36 -4.67 19.67
CA PHE A 600 4.92 -3.33 19.52
C PHE A 600 3.86 -2.33 19.93
N HIS A 601 3.97 -1.75 21.12
CA HIS A 601 3.23 -0.55 21.47
C HIS A 601 3.79 0.63 20.67
N ALA A 602 3.02 1.13 19.72
CA ALA A 602 3.28 2.44 19.14
C ALA A 602 3.17 3.47 20.29
N ALA A 603 4.26 4.15 20.58
CA ALA A 603 4.22 5.29 21.49
C ALA A 603 3.36 6.37 20.83
N GLY A 604 2.26 6.77 21.49
CA GLY A 604 1.47 7.93 21.11
C GLY A 604 2.32 9.22 21.13
N PRO A 605 1.82 10.30 20.55
CA PRO A 605 2.57 11.55 20.41
C PRO A 605 2.92 12.26 21.73
N ASP A 606 2.47 11.77 22.87
CA ASP A 606 2.69 12.40 24.18
C ASP A 606 3.84 11.75 24.91
N GLY A 607 5.00 12.44 24.89
CA GLY A 607 6.23 12.05 25.57
C GLY A 607 6.15 12.18 27.11
N THR A 608 5.26 11.40 27.77
CA THR A 608 5.26 11.25 29.22
C THR A 608 5.76 9.86 29.58
N THR A 609 7.05 9.77 29.95
CA THR A 609 7.60 8.62 30.67
C THR A 609 7.09 8.64 32.09
N ALA A 610 6.11 7.79 32.43
CA ALA A 610 5.83 7.46 33.81
C ALA A 610 6.93 6.53 34.33
N GLY A 611 7.71 7.02 35.28
CA GLY A 611 8.69 6.23 36.01
C GLY A 611 8.00 5.17 36.86
N LEU A 612 8.36 3.91 36.65
CA LEU A 612 8.14 2.85 37.63
C LEU A 612 9.47 2.23 38.00
N GLY A 613 9.66 2.12 39.33
CA GLY A 613 10.84 1.77 40.04
C GLY A 613 11.53 0.48 39.62
N GLY A 614 12.81 0.45 39.96
CA GLY A 614 13.80 -0.51 39.60
C GLY A 614 13.51 -1.94 39.93
N ASP A 615 14.00 -2.80 39.04
CA ASP A 615 14.67 -4.02 39.42
C ASP A 615 15.77 -4.26 38.37
N ALA A 616 16.97 -4.51 38.91
CA ALA A 616 18.19 -4.71 38.16
C ALA A 616 18.09 -6.00 37.33
N VAL A 617 17.96 -5.84 36.04
CA VAL A 617 18.11 -6.94 35.09
C VAL A 617 19.57 -7.06 34.71
N GLY A 618 20.21 -8.18 35.09
CA GLY A 618 21.57 -8.53 34.72
C GLY A 618 21.80 -8.56 33.20
N PRO A 619 23.05 -8.68 32.73
CA PRO A 619 23.40 -8.58 31.34
C PRO A 619 22.64 -9.61 30.51
N ARG A 620 21.82 -9.14 29.56
CA ARG A 620 21.14 -9.99 28.56
C ARG A 620 22.20 -10.57 27.63
N ALA A 621 22.08 -11.85 27.37
CA ALA A 621 22.86 -12.55 26.35
C ALA A 621 22.75 -11.83 24.99
N PRO A 622 23.82 -11.84 24.15
CA PRO A 622 23.83 -11.20 22.87
C PRO A 622 22.67 -11.73 21.98
N ALA A 623 21.98 -10.80 21.31
CA ALA A 623 20.89 -11.18 20.41
C ALA A 623 21.46 -11.97 19.23
N GLN A 624 21.02 -13.23 19.09
CA GLN A 624 21.38 -14.07 17.94
C GLN A 624 20.55 -13.64 16.74
N VAL A 625 21.20 -13.16 15.71
CA VAL A 625 20.63 -12.90 14.40
C VAL A 625 20.97 -14.09 13.52
N HIS A 626 19.95 -14.83 13.09
CA HIS A 626 20.13 -16.02 12.27
C HIS A 626 20.21 -15.65 10.78
N ALA A 627 21.26 -16.06 10.07
CA ALA A 627 21.42 -15.85 8.64
C ALA A 627 21.51 -17.17 7.88
N ALA A 628 21.02 -17.18 6.64
CA ALA A 628 21.21 -18.29 5.74
C ALA A 628 22.64 -18.29 5.19
N GLY A 629 23.29 -19.44 5.26
CA GLY A 629 24.70 -19.62 4.94
C GLY A 629 25.14 -19.17 3.56
N ALA A 630 26.44 -18.94 3.47
CA ALA A 630 27.16 -18.57 2.26
C ALA A 630 26.94 -19.58 1.13
N VAL A 631 26.95 -19.08 -0.09
CA VAL A 631 26.80 -19.84 -1.32
C VAL A 631 27.97 -20.83 -1.47
N GLY A 632 27.67 -22.12 -1.47
CA GLY A 632 28.59 -23.16 -1.88
C GLY A 632 28.77 -24.29 -0.83
N GLY A 633 27.72 -25.12 -0.63
CA GLY A 633 27.85 -26.37 0.10
C GLY A 633 26.49 -27.06 0.30
N PRO A 634 26.44 -28.39 0.52
CA PRO A 634 25.20 -29.14 0.52
C PRO A 634 24.29 -28.73 1.68
N SER A 635 23.01 -28.72 1.40
CA SER A 635 21.86 -28.34 2.22
C SER A 635 21.81 -28.99 3.59
N GLY A 636 22.32 -28.25 4.61
CA GLY A 636 22.02 -28.50 6.02
C GLY A 636 21.07 -27.42 6.59
N PRO A 637 20.48 -27.56 7.78
CA PRO A 637 19.72 -26.52 8.43
C PRO A 637 20.58 -25.27 8.54
N ALA A 638 20.07 -24.11 8.07
CA ALA A 638 20.83 -22.88 8.05
C ALA A 638 21.29 -22.48 9.46
N GLU A 639 22.60 -22.44 9.63
CA GLU A 639 23.21 -22.00 10.89
C GLU A 639 22.90 -20.53 11.16
N ALA A 640 22.62 -20.22 12.43
CA ALA A 640 22.45 -18.88 12.93
C ALA A 640 23.73 -18.07 12.69
N VAL A 641 23.68 -16.98 11.92
CA VAL A 641 24.80 -16.05 11.84
C VAL A 641 24.87 -15.28 13.15
N THR A 642 25.83 -15.61 13.96
CA THR A 642 26.16 -14.82 15.15
C THR A 642 27.07 -13.67 14.71
N LEU A 643 26.56 -12.43 14.77
CA LEU A 643 27.39 -11.27 14.52
C LEU A 643 28.36 -11.07 15.69
N PRO A 644 29.65 -10.76 15.43
CA PRO A 644 30.61 -10.46 16.51
C PRO A 644 30.14 -9.25 17.33
N ASP A 645 30.52 -9.23 18.61
CA ASP A 645 30.25 -8.09 19.48
C ASP A 645 30.97 -6.82 19.00
N GLY A 646 30.38 -5.66 19.27
CA GLY A 646 30.94 -4.37 18.93
C GLY A 646 30.13 -3.57 17.89
N PRO A 647 30.71 -2.46 17.37
CA PRO A 647 30.03 -1.58 16.40
C PRO A 647 29.76 -2.28 15.07
N VAL A 648 28.57 -2.02 14.51
CA VAL A 648 28.16 -2.53 13.19
C VAL A 648 28.12 -1.37 12.21
N VAL A 649 28.76 -1.56 11.06
CA VAL A 649 28.63 -0.66 9.92
C VAL A 649 27.65 -1.26 8.92
N VAL A 650 26.56 -0.53 8.62
CA VAL A 650 25.62 -0.85 7.54
C VAL A 650 25.99 0.00 6.34
N HIS A 651 26.52 -0.63 5.31
CA HIS A 651 26.94 0.04 4.06
C HIS A 651 25.81 0.03 3.05
N ASP A 652 25.20 1.20 2.82
CA ASP A 652 24.10 1.39 1.87
C ASP A 652 24.48 2.35 0.73
N PRO A 653 25.16 1.87 -0.31
CA PRO A 653 25.48 2.67 -1.50
C PRO A 653 24.30 2.83 -2.45
N VAL A 654 23.17 2.15 -2.20
CA VAL A 654 21.97 2.16 -3.05
C VAL A 654 20.99 3.25 -2.60
N GLY A 655 20.97 3.56 -1.31
CA GLY A 655 19.97 4.46 -0.72
C GLY A 655 18.54 3.90 -0.74
N GLY A 656 18.42 2.58 -0.68
CA GLY A 656 17.14 1.86 -0.75
C GLY A 656 16.54 1.51 0.60
N PRO A 657 15.41 0.81 0.61
CA PRO A 657 14.72 0.44 1.86
C PRO A 657 15.47 -0.63 2.67
N ILE A 658 16.39 -1.39 2.07
CA ILE A 658 17.08 -2.51 2.74
C ILE A 658 18.06 -1.99 3.79
N GLY A 659 18.89 -0.99 3.44
CA GLY A 659 19.86 -0.41 4.38
C GLY A 659 19.18 0.19 5.62
N VAL A 660 18.10 0.93 5.41
CA VAL A 660 17.29 1.49 6.51
C VAL A 660 16.70 0.39 7.38
N ALA A 661 16.05 -0.61 6.77
CA ALA A 661 15.42 -1.71 7.51
C ALA A 661 16.41 -2.53 8.34
N VAL A 662 17.60 -2.82 7.79
CA VAL A 662 18.66 -3.52 8.52
C VAL A 662 19.20 -2.67 9.66
N ALA A 663 19.42 -1.37 9.44
CA ALA A 663 19.89 -0.48 10.48
C ALA A 663 18.88 -0.36 11.63
N GLU A 664 17.60 -0.23 11.35
CA GLU A 664 16.51 -0.24 12.34
C GLU A 664 16.46 -1.56 13.11
N LEU A 665 16.55 -2.71 12.41
CA LEU A 665 16.51 -4.05 13.01
C LEU A 665 17.68 -4.26 13.99
N LEU A 666 18.90 -3.90 13.58
CA LEU A 666 20.10 -4.05 14.41
C LEU A 666 20.11 -3.09 15.59
N ALA A 667 19.65 -1.86 15.41
CA ALA A 667 19.52 -0.88 16.50
C ALA A 667 18.47 -1.35 17.52
N ALA A 668 17.33 -1.89 17.07
CA ALA A 668 16.31 -2.49 17.94
C ALA A 668 16.84 -3.71 18.73
N ALA A 669 17.82 -4.43 18.17
CA ALA A 669 18.53 -5.51 18.85
C ALA A 669 19.63 -4.98 19.82
N GLY A 670 19.72 -3.68 20.05
CA GLY A 670 20.67 -3.04 20.99
C GLY A 670 22.09 -2.90 20.45
N ARG A 671 22.31 -3.02 19.14
CA ARG A 671 23.62 -2.86 18.52
C ARG A 671 23.95 -1.38 18.30
N GLN A 672 25.22 -1.01 18.44
CA GLN A 672 25.71 0.30 17.99
C GLN A 672 25.86 0.26 16.47
N VAL A 673 25.03 1.05 15.76
CA VAL A 673 24.92 1.01 14.28
C VAL A 673 25.37 2.34 13.69
N SER A 674 26.26 2.26 12.68
CA SER A 674 26.61 3.36 11.77
C SER A 674 26.15 3.02 10.36
N LEU A 675 25.20 3.80 9.83
CA LEU A 675 24.74 3.68 8.43
C LEU A 675 25.59 4.57 7.54
N VAL A 676 26.33 3.96 6.62
CA VAL A 676 27.23 4.64 5.68
C VAL A 676 26.56 4.72 4.30
N SER A 677 26.41 5.96 3.81
CA SER A 677 25.85 6.21 2.47
C SER A 677 26.60 7.35 1.78
N GLN A 678 26.75 7.23 0.46
CA GLN A 678 27.28 8.31 -0.38
C GLN A 678 26.28 9.47 -0.55
N ASP A 679 25.02 9.27 -0.23
CA ASP A 679 23.96 10.25 -0.37
C ASP A 679 23.98 11.29 0.76
N PRO A 680 23.38 12.48 0.53
CA PRO A 680 23.25 13.52 1.57
C PRO A 680 22.20 13.21 2.64
N VAL A 681 21.38 12.17 2.43
CA VAL A 681 20.33 11.70 3.36
C VAL A 681 20.25 10.17 3.29
N ALA A 682 19.96 9.52 4.42
CA ALA A 682 19.81 8.07 4.44
C ALA A 682 18.53 7.62 3.70
N GLY A 683 18.65 6.58 2.87
CA GLY A 683 17.50 6.01 2.17
C GLY A 683 16.89 6.92 1.09
N THR A 684 17.69 7.59 0.27
CA THR A 684 17.25 8.57 -0.75
C THR A 684 16.10 8.06 -1.62
N LEU A 685 16.10 6.78 -2.01
CA LEU A 685 15.04 6.18 -2.84
C LEU A 685 13.70 6.04 -2.11
N LEU A 686 13.65 6.18 -0.78
CA LEU A 686 12.40 6.18 -0.02
C LEU A 686 11.53 7.43 -0.32
N SER A 687 12.09 8.46 -0.95
CA SER A 687 11.33 9.58 -1.51
C SER A 687 10.24 9.11 -2.48
N LEU A 688 10.48 8.03 -3.22
CA LEU A 688 9.54 7.47 -4.20
C LEU A 688 8.30 6.85 -3.55
N THR A 689 8.45 6.34 -2.32
CA THR A 689 7.35 5.74 -1.53
C THR A 689 6.74 6.70 -0.53
N GLY A 690 7.40 7.84 -0.26
CA GLY A 690 6.99 8.85 0.70
C GLY A 690 7.54 8.66 2.12
N ASP A 691 8.37 7.63 2.35
CA ASP A 691 8.92 7.28 3.68
C ASP A 691 10.25 7.99 4.02
N LEU A 692 10.83 8.79 3.12
CA LEU A 692 12.17 9.34 3.31
C LEU A 692 12.33 10.13 4.62
N ALA A 693 11.40 11.04 4.91
CA ALA A 693 11.47 11.89 6.10
C ALA A 693 11.27 11.04 7.37
N ASP A 694 10.25 10.20 7.39
CA ASP A 694 9.88 9.38 8.54
C ASP A 694 10.96 8.32 8.84
N ALA A 695 11.57 7.71 7.82
CA ALA A 695 12.71 6.81 7.97
C ALA A 695 13.89 7.49 8.68
N ASN A 696 14.23 8.73 8.29
CA ASN A 696 15.30 9.47 8.97
C ASN A 696 14.96 9.86 10.41
N VAL A 697 13.68 10.11 10.71
CA VAL A 697 13.20 10.30 12.09
C VAL A 697 13.34 9.01 12.89
N ARG A 698 12.94 7.85 12.33
CA ARG A 698 13.08 6.53 12.99
C ARG A 698 14.54 6.19 13.26
N LEU A 699 15.43 6.35 12.28
CA LEU A 699 16.87 6.15 12.45
C LEU A 699 17.45 7.05 13.55
N GLN A 700 17.04 8.33 13.61
CA GLN A 700 17.48 9.26 14.66
C GLN A 700 17.01 8.81 16.04
N ARG A 701 15.75 8.42 16.19
CA ARG A 701 15.19 7.94 17.46
C ARG A 701 15.82 6.63 17.92
N ALA A 702 16.18 5.76 16.98
CA ALA A 702 16.89 4.50 17.25
C ALA A 702 18.38 4.69 17.58
N GLY A 703 18.90 5.91 17.56
CA GLY A 703 20.32 6.20 17.86
C GLY A 703 21.29 5.76 16.76
N VAL A 704 20.82 5.53 15.53
CA VAL A 704 21.67 5.15 14.40
C VAL A 704 22.52 6.35 13.98
N THR A 705 23.85 6.20 13.99
CA THR A 705 24.78 7.18 13.43
C THR A 705 24.69 7.15 11.91
N ARG A 706 24.49 8.29 11.28
CA ARG A 706 24.38 8.41 9.82
C ARG A 706 25.66 9.04 9.26
N GLU A 707 26.52 8.19 8.70
CA GLU A 707 27.76 8.57 8.02
C GLU A 707 27.45 8.87 6.54
N LEU A 708 26.84 10.03 6.29
CA LEU A 708 26.39 10.47 4.98
C LEU A 708 27.52 11.08 4.14
N ARG A 709 27.33 11.16 2.82
CA ARG A 709 28.32 11.64 1.84
C ARG A 709 29.64 10.90 1.97
N SER A 710 29.58 9.61 2.31
CA SER A 710 30.74 8.82 2.66
C SER A 710 30.82 7.56 1.79
N LEU A 711 31.96 7.40 1.16
CA LEU A 711 32.33 6.18 0.46
C LEU A 711 33.06 5.25 1.43
N LEU A 712 32.66 4.01 1.51
CA LEU A 712 33.39 2.97 2.21
C LEU A 712 34.56 2.51 1.33
N ARG A 713 35.80 2.68 1.79
CA ARG A 713 37.02 2.34 1.07
C ARG A 713 37.59 0.99 1.50
N GLU A 714 37.66 0.76 2.83
CA GLU A 714 38.31 -0.40 3.42
C GLU A 714 37.63 -0.78 4.73
N VAL A 715 37.66 -2.06 5.06
CA VAL A 715 37.35 -2.57 6.40
C VAL A 715 38.51 -3.46 6.84
N SER A 716 39.17 -3.08 7.92
CA SER A 716 40.31 -3.80 8.50
C SER A 716 40.49 -3.45 9.97
N ASP A 717 41.06 -4.34 10.74
CA ASP A 717 41.46 -4.13 12.13
C ASP A 717 40.37 -3.52 13.02
N GLY A 718 39.12 -4.01 12.89
CA GLY A 718 37.98 -3.54 13.67
C GLY A 718 37.52 -2.11 13.32
N THR A 719 37.94 -1.55 12.17
CA THR A 719 37.57 -0.22 11.69
C THR A 719 37.16 -0.23 10.23
N ALA A 720 36.34 0.74 9.84
CA ALA A 720 35.98 1.08 8.46
C ALA A 720 36.60 2.44 8.08
N LEU A 721 37.31 2.49 6.94
CA LEU A 721 37.83 3.71 6.34
C LEU A 721 36.77 4.35 5.46
N LEU A 722 36.35 5.55 5.82
CA LEU A 722 35.38 6.36 5.09
C LEU A 722 36.07 7.54 4.43
N GLU A 723 35.64 7.87 3.21
CA GLU A 723 36.10 9.03 2.45
C GLU A 723 34.90 9.93 2.09
N ASP A 724 35.01 11.20 2.44
CA ASP A 724 33.97 12.19 2.10
C ASP A 724 33.91 12.41 0.60
N VAL A 725 32.71 12.29 0.01
CA VAL A 725 32.48 12.34 -1.46
C VAL A 725 32.92 13.68 -2.06
N TRP A 726 32.82 14.78 -1.32
CA TRP A 726 33.08 16.12 -1.85
C TRP A 726 34.52 16.58 -1.61
N THR A 727 35.08 16.24 -0.46
CA THR A 727 36.40 16.76 -0.06
C THR A 727 37.52 15.76 -0.21
N GLY A 728 37.22 14.45 -0.35
CA GLY A 728 38.20 13.37 -0.33
C GLY A 728 38.82 13.13 1.07
N ALA A 729 38.36 13.84 2.10
CA ALA A 729 38.89 13.68 3.46
C ALA A 729 38.56 12.28 3.99
N GLN A 730 39.57 11.61 4.56
CA GLN A 730 39.44 10.28 5.09
C GLN A 730 39.32 10.28 6.62
N ARG A 731 38.50 9.34 7.16
CA ARG A 731 38.36 9.08 8.59
C ARG A 731 38.08 7.61 8.84
N ARG A 732 38.40 7.13 10.03
CA ARG A 732 38.06 5.76 10.44
C ARG A 732 36.92 5.78 11.49
N VAL A 733 36.01 4.78 11.39
CA VAL A 733 34.95 4.53 12.36
C VAL A 733 35.06 3.08 12.84
N GLY A 734 34.57 2.78 14.06
CA GLY A 734 34.58 1.44 14.58
C GLY A 734 33.71 0.49 13.73
N CYS A 735 34.20 -0.71 13.41
CA CYS A 735 33.52 -1.71 12.61
C CYS A 735 33.95 -3.11 13.04
N ALA A 736 33.19 -3.72 13.93
CA ALA A 736 33.41 -5.14 14.27
C ALA A 736 32.86 -6.07 13.18
N VAL A 737 31.83 -5.64 12.46
CA VAL A 737 31.26 -6.33 11.32
C VAL A 737 30.64 -5.32 10.34
N LEU A 738 30.81 -5.58 9.07
CA LEU A 738 30.17 -4.88 7.97
C LEU A 738 28.90 -5.63 7.55
N VAL A 739 27.76 -4.93 7.42
CA VAL A 739 26.56 -5.44 6.73
C VAL A 739 26.47 -4.73 5.39
N ASP A 740 26.69 -5.46 4.31
CA ASP A 740 26.67 -4.89 2.96
C ASP A 740 25.25 -4.94 2.37
N CYS A 741 24.67 -3.74 2.16
CA CYS A 741 23.40 -3.52 1.48
C CYS A 741 23.62 -3.10 0.01
N GLY A 742 24.76 -3.44 -0.56
CA GLY A 742 25.18 -3.04 -1.89
C GLY A 742 24.37 -3.66 -3.03
N HIS A 743 24.79 -3.33 -4.25
CA HIS A 743 24.20 -3.87 -5.46
C HIS A 743 24.34 -5.40 -5.54
N ARG A 744 23.36 -6.02 -6.16
CA ARG A 744 23.36 -7.47 -6.40
C ARG A 744 23.62 -7.77 -7.87
N LEU A 745 24.03 -9.00 -8.15
CA LEU A 745 24.22 -9.52 -9.51
C LEU A 745 23.19 -10.60 -9.82
N PRO A 746 22.81 -10.78 -11.08
CA PRO A 746 21.98 -11.92 -11.48
C PRO A 746 22.58 -13.26 -11.04
N ALA A 747 21.74 -14.17 -10.56
CA ALA A 747 22.12 -15.57 -10.38
C ALA A 747 21.90 -16.31 -11.70
N GLU A 748 22.88 -16.22 -12.61
CA GLU A 748 22.76 -16.60 -14.01
C GLU A 748 23.51 -17.89 -14.40
N THR A 749 24.01 -18.66 -13.45
CA THR A 749 24.79 -19.89 -13.72
C THR A 749 24.04 -20.85 -14.64
N LEU A 750 22.77 -21.12 -14.37
CA LEU A 750 21.95 -22.00 -15.22
C LEU A 750 21.65 -21.40 -16.59
N TYR A 751 21.53 -20.08 -16.67
CA TYR A 751 21.36 -19.39 -17.95
C TYR A 751 22.63 -19.45 -18.80
N LEU A 752 23.81 -19.32 -18.19
CA LEU A 752 25.08 -19.42 -18.91
C LEU A 752 25.35 -20.85 -19.38
N ALA A 753 24.91 -21.86 -18.64
CA ALA A 753 24.95 -23.26 -19.04
C ALA A 753 24.01 -23.55 -20.23
N ARG A 754 22.83 -22.88 -20.27
CA ARG A 754 21.84 -23.02 -21.34
C ARG A 754 21.36 -21.66 -21.85
N PRO A 755 22.15 -20.99 -22.70
CA PRO A 755 21.81 -19.67 -23.25
C PRO A 755 20.50 -19.71 -24.06
N GLY A 756 19.72 -18.60 -23.99
CA GLY A 756 18.43 -18.52 -24.69
C GLY A 756 17.23 -19.06 -23.90
N THR A 757 17.44 -19.69 -22.76
CA THR A 757 16.34 -20.06 -21.85
C THR A 757 15.61 -18.81 -21.33
N PRO A 758 14.26 -18.74 -21.41
CA PRO A 758 13.49 -17.62 -20.87
C PRO A 758 13.77 -17.41 -19.38
N ARG A 759 13.95 -16.14 -18.96
CA ARG A 759 14.24 -15.79 -17.57
C ARG A 759 13.47 -14.56 -17.11
N ALA A 760 13.11 -14.50 -15.81
CA ALA A 760 12.35 -13.44 -15.19
C ALA A 760 12.91 -13.03 -13.83
N GLY A 761 12.75 -11.77 -13.49
CA GLY A 761 13.14 -11.21 -12.20
C GLY A 761 14.64 -10.94 -12.10
N ASP A 762 15.16 -11.04 -10.89
CA ASP A 762 16.54 -10.64 -10.57
C ASP A 762 17.62 -11.45 -11.31
N CYS A 763 17.30 -12.62 -11.81
CA CYS A 763 18.25 -13.37 -12.66
C CYS A 763 18.40 -12.78 -14.06
N VAL A 764 17.55 -11.81 -14.45
CA VAL A 764 17.74 -10.95 -15.63
C VAL A 764 18.57 -9.73 -15.24
N ALA A 765 18.06 -8.98 -14.26
CA ALA A 765 18.72 -7.81 -13.66
C ALA A 765 18.03 -7.53 -12.31
N PRO A 766 18.79 -7.46 -11.22
CA PRO A 766 18.22 -7.13 -9.91
C PRO A 766 17.57 -5.75 -9.91
N ARG A 767 16.26 -5.71 -9.56
CA ARG A 767 15.43 -4.49 -9.53
C ARG A 767 14.40 -4.59 -8.42
N THR A 768 13.18 -4.14 -8.67
CA THR A 768 12.10 -4.20 -7.68
C THR A 768 11.20 -5.42 -7.88
N VAL A 769 10.39 -5.72 -6.88
CA VAL A 769 9.40 -6.81 -6.96
C VAL A 769 8.37 -6.58 -8.08
N ALA A 770 8.14 -5.30 -8.47
CA ALA A 770 7.24 -4.96 -9.58
C ALA A 770 7.71 -5.56 -10.91
N GLU A 771 8.99 -5.42 -11.24
CA GLU A 771 9.58 -6.00 -12.45
C GLU A 771 9.55 -7.53 -12.38
N ALA A 772 9.89 -8.10 -11.23
CA ALA A 772 9.91 -9.54 -11.04
C ALA A 772 8.53 -10.16 -11.33
N ILE A 773 7.46 -9.62 -10.74
CA ILE A 773 6.09 -10.11 -10.96
C ILE A 773 5.63 -9.86 -12.39
N ARG A 774 5.93 -8.68 -12.98
CA ARG A 774 5.57 -8.36 -14.35
C ARG A 774 6.24 -9.28 -15.37
N GLU A 775 7.52 -9.57 -15.19
CA GLU A 775 8.27 -10.47 -16.06
C GLU A 775 7.81 -11.92 -15.91
N GLY A 776 7.58 -12.38 -14.66
CA GLY A 776 6.99 -13.69 -14.40
C GLY A 776 5.64 -13.85 -15.11
N ARG A 777 4.76 -12.85 -14.99
CA ARG A 777 3.47 -12.85 -15.67
C ARG A 777 3.60 -12.96 -17.19
N ARG A 778 4.49 -12.16 -17.80
CA ARG A 778 4.76 -12.21 -19.26
C ARG A 778 5.22 -13.57 -19.72
N LEU A 779 6.13 -14.21 -18.98
CA LEU A 779 6.62 -15.52 -19.33
C LEU A 779 5.58 -16.61 -19.14
N GLY A 780 4.76 -16.55 -18.09
CA GLY A 780 3.62 -17.45 -17.92
C GLY A 780 2.60 -17.34 -19.07
N GLN A 781 2.29 -16.13 -19.52
CA GLN A 781 1.45 -15.88 -20.69
C GLN A 781 2.09 -16.41 -22.00
N ALA A 782 3.39 -16.16 -22.19
CA ALA A 782 4.12 -16.64 -23.36
C ALA A 782 4.20 -18.17 -23.42
N ALA A 783 4.33 -18.84 -22.27
CA ALA A 783 4.26 -20.29 -22.19
C ALA A 783 2.91 -20.83 -22.61
N ALA A 784 1.82 -20.17 -22.18
CA ALA A 784 0.46 -20.54 -22.55
C ALA A 784 0.19 -20.40 -24.06
N GLN A 785 0.78 -19.39 -24.71
CA GLN A 785 0.65 -19.17 -26.15
C GLN A 785 1.41 -20.21 -27.02
N ARG A 786 2.45 -20.82 -26.45
CA ARG A 786 3.27 -21.84 -27.16
C ARG A 786 2.73 -23.25 -26.99
N ARG A 787 1.54 -23.44 -26.46
CA ARG A 787 0.93 -24.76 -26.28
C ARG A 787 0.76 -25.44 -27.64
N PRO A 788 1.26 -26.71 -27.84
CA PRO A 788 0.97 -27.46 -29.05
C PRO A 788 -0.56 -27.67 -29.17
N ALA A 789 -1.09 -27.41 -30.37
CA ALA A 789 -2.53 -27.49 -30.64
C ALA A 789 -3.17 -28.91 -30.46
N ASP A 790 -2.34 -29.95 -30.26
CA ASP A 790 -2.79 -31.36 -30.33
C ASP A 790 -3.27 -32.01 -29.04
N ARG A 791 -3.15 -31.33 -27.87
CA ARG A 791 -3.64 -31.94 -26.60
C ARG A 791 -5.12 -31.69 -26.30
N THR A 792 -5.83 -30.95 -27.11
CA THR A 792 -7.26 -30.61 -26.89
C THR A 792 -8.23 -31.75 -27.17
N LEU A 793 -7.81 -32.88 -27.70
CA LEU A 793 -8.64 -34.00 -28.12
C LEU A 793 -8.66 -35.22 -27.19
N LEU A 794 -7.93 -35.22 -26.07
CA LEU A 794 -7.87 -36.40 -25.17
C LEU A 794 -8.58 -36.24 -23.82
N THR A 795 -9.34 -35.18 -23.62
CA THR A 795 -10.20 -35.01 -22.42
C THR A 795 -11.64 -34.72 -22.87
N ARG A 796 -12.31 -35.74 -23.39
CA ARG A 796 -13.74 -35.87 -23.40
C ARG A 796 -14.13 -37.19 -22.74
#